data_e8f8cbd9f80eae30d1161a2ee5af2aad
#
_entry.id   e8f8cbd9f80eae30d1161a2ee5af2aad
#
_cell.length_a   1.000
_cell.length_b   1.000
_cell.length_c   1.000
_cell.angle_alpha   90.00
_cell.angle_beta   90.00
_cell.angle_gamma   90.00
#
_symmetry.space_group_name_H-M   'P 1'
#
loop_
_entity.id
_entity.type
_entity.pdbx_description
1 polymer ?
#
loop_
_entity_poly.entity_id
_entity_poly.type
_entity_poly.pdbx_seq_one_letter_code
_entity_poly.pdbx_strand_id
1 'polypeptide(L)'
;MLRASSFKSMQLRRFSVSVRSLAAQVLSGTKLASEIRADARKAISQIQQANPNFKPSLTIIQVGNRPDSSAYVRMKLKASTESGIQCNVIKMPEDTAEVTLLNKIRELNEDSKVHGVLVQLPLPKHITEVKVTNSVATEKDVDGFDRYNVGELAKKEGEPLFLPCTPNGCMRLLEQTGIELAGKHAVVIGRSDIVGTPVAALLKKANCTVTMCHSRTANIPELVRHADIVVAALGKPKFVKGDWLKPGAVVIDVGINYVDAPGTKSGRKLVGDVDYDSCVEKASFLTPVPGGVGPMTVAMLVDNVVQAAKRQMERESRPVECVPLPLKCLDPVPSDIDISRAQQPKHITEVAEELGIKESELEQFGHYKAKVSLSVYDRLKEDRDNGNYVLVAGITPTPLGEGKSTTTMGLVQALGAHLGIPAVANVRQPSMGPTFGVKGGAAGGGYAQVIPMDEFNMHLTGDIHAIGAANNLLAAAIDTRMFHESTQSDKALYKRLVPVKKGQRKFTPSMLKRLQKLGITETDPDKLSEADAARFARLDLDPESIQIKRVVDVNDRFLRQVTVGQAPTEKGFTRKTGFDITVASEIMAILALSRDLEDLRDRVGRMVVGSSRAGEPVTAEDVGCAGAITALLKDAVKPNLMQTLEGTPVFVHAGPFANISIGASSVIADRLALKLVGSHKSAPAGSAAATKGFVVTEAGFDFTMGGERFFNIKCRASGLKPNVVVLVATSRALKLHGGAPDVKPGQTLPEAYTQENVELVRRGCANLAKQIANAKSYGAPVVVAINQFVTDTAAEIAAIQEEAIKAGATAAVPSNHWAQGGAGAVELAQAVVEAAKQPNAGNFLYELDKSVEDKLSTIARQMYGADGVELSALAREQIAAYEAQGFGQLPICIAKTQYSLSHDPKLKGVPHGFTVPIREVRLSAGAGYLYALAAEIMTIPGLATHAGYMNVEVVDGQIEGLF
;
A
#
# COMPACT_ATOMS: atom_id res chain seq x y z
N MET A 1 2.12 -30.38 -6.59
CA MET A 1 1.56 -31.29 -7.62
C MET A 1 0.40 -30.61 -8.28
N LEU A 2 0.64 -29.84 -9.32
CA LEU A 2 -0.36 -29.13 -10.08
C LEU A 2 -0.90 -30.05 -11.17
N ARG A 3 -2.19 -30.29 -11.14
CA ARG A 3 -2.90 -31.10 -12.12
C ARG A 3 -3.00 -30.34 -13.44
N ALA A 4 -2.44 -30.93 -14.48
CA ALA A 4 -2.68 -30.55 -15.85
C ALA A 4 -4.19 -30.65 -16.18
N SER A 5 -4.80 -29.52 -16.56
CA SER A 5 -6.17 -29.48 -17.05
C SER A 5 -6.22 -29.99 -18.48
N SER A 6 -7.02 -31.01 -18.65
CA SER A 6 -7.31 -31.79 -19.83
C SER A 6 -7.59 -30.99 -21.11
N PHE A 7 -6.75 -31.20 -22.12
CA PHE A 7 -7.18 -31.01 -23.53
C PHE A 7 -8.22 -32.06 -23.91
N LYS A 8 -9.45 -31.66 -24.08
CA LYS A 8 -10.45 -32.53 -24.70
C LYS A 8 -10.12 -32.70 -26.17
N SER A 9 -9.84 -33.95 -26.50
CA SER A 9 -9.66 -34.46 -27.87
C SER A 9 -10.88 -34.14 -28.75
N MET A 10 -10.67 -33.28 -29.75
CA MET A 10 -11.56 -33.16 -30.86
C MET A 10 -11.34 -34.36 -31.82
N GLN A 11 -12.37 -35.14 -32.03
CA GLN A 11 -12.31 -36.30 -32.91
C GLN A 11 -11.83 -35.92 -34.31
N LEU A 12 -10.73 -36.51 -34.72
CA LEU A 12 -10.21 -36.52 -36.09
C LEU A 12 -11.18 -37.24 -37.04
N ARG A 13 -11.89 -36.50 -37.83
CA ARG A 13 -12.49 -37.07 -39.07
C ARG A 13 -11.37 -37.32 -40.07
N ARG A 14 -11.06 -38.58 -40.32
CA ARG A 14 -10.18 -38.99 -41.41
C ARG A 14 -10.87 -38.60 -42.75
N PHE A 15 -10.32 -37.60 -43.43
CA PHE A 15 -10.62 -37.40 -44.83
C PHE A 15 -9.66 -38.24 -45.66
N SER A 16 -10.22 -39.15 -46.48
CA SER A 16 -9.46 -39.86 -47.51
C SER A 16 -9.04 -38.84 -48.55
N VAL A 17 -7.75 -38.68 -48.78
CA VAL A 17 -7.20 -37.82 -49.82
C VAL A 17 -7.36 -38.54 -51.15
N SER A 18 -8.31 -38.13 -51.98
CA SER A 18 -8.30 -38.45 -53.42
C SER A 18 -7.27 -37.54 -54.13
N VAL A 19 -6.26 -38.13 -54.72
CA VAL A 19 -5.28 -37.46 -55.56
C VAL A 19 -5.94 -36.89 -56.80
N ARG A 20 -6.14 -35.59 -56.83
CA ARG A 20 -6.21 -34.65 -57.98
C ARG A 20 -6.78 -33.31 -57.60
N SER A 21 -5.93 -32.35 -57.19
CA SER A 21 -6.17 -30.93 -57.43
C SER A 21 -4.82 -30.32 -57.84
N LEU A 22 -4.76 -29.86 -59.06
CA LEU A 22 -3.58 -29.25 -59.65
C LEU A 22 -3.29 -27.80 -59.17
N ALA A 23 -4.00 -27.31 -58.18
CA ALA A 23 -3.79 -25.99 -57.66
C ALA A 23 -3.77 -26.02 -56.12
N ALA A 24 -2.97 -25.19 -55.50
CA ALA A 24 -2.85 -25.06 -54.03
C ALA A 24 -4.21 -24.78 -53.37
N GLN A 25 -4.45 -25.37 -52.24
CA GLN A 25 -5.57 -25.01 -51.37
C GLN A 25 -5.33 -23.65 -50.77
N VAL A 26 -6.29 -22.73 -50.86
CA VAL A 26 -6.20 -21.38 -50.36
C VAL A 26 -6.32 -21.37 -48.80
N LEU A 27 -5.31 -20.90 -48.13
CA LEU A 27 -5.35 -20.66 -46.69
C LEU A 27 -5.95 -19.28 -46.41
N SER A 28 -7.27 -19.25 -46.21
CA SER A 28 -7.98 -17.99 -45.98
C SER A 28 -7.85 -17.51 -44.54
N GLY A 29 -6.94 -16.54 -44.30
CA GLY A 29 -6.82 -15.89 -43.00
C GLY A 29 -8.04 -15.04 -42.65
N THR A 30 -8.76 -14.52 -43.64
CA THR A 30 -10.01 -13.77 -43.40
C THR A 30 -11.06 -14.62 -42.68
N LYS A 31 -11.26 -15.87 -43.12
CA LYS A 31 -12.23 -16.80 -42.53
C LYS A 31 -11.82 -17.15 -41.08
N LEU A 32 -10.59 -17.61 -40.89
CA LEU A 32 -10.06 -18.01 -39.60
C LEU A 32 -10.05 -16.85 -38.60
N ALA A 33 -9.65 -15.64 -39.04
CA ALA A 33 -9.70 -14.44 -38.21
C ALA A 33 -11.12 -14.09 -37.75
N SER A 34 -12.14 -14.32 -38.61
CA SER A 34 -13.55 -14.12 -38.22
C SER A 34 -13.99 -15.11 -37.13
N GLU A 35 -13.58 -16.37 -37.25
CA GLU A 35 -13.88 -17.43 -36.28
C GLU A 35 -13.24 -17.07 -34.93
N ILE A 36 -11.93 -16.71 -34.88
CA ILE A 36 -11.22 -16.33 -33.65
C ILE A 36 -11.87 -15.12 -32.97
N ARG A 37 -12.27 -14.08 -33.73
CA ARG A 37 -12.95 -12.92 -33.13
C ARG A 37 -14.34 -13.27 -32.58
N ALA A 38 -15.07 -14.20 -33.24
CA ALA A 38 -16.35 -14.69 -32.73
C ALA A 38 -16.16 -15.46 -31.39
N ASP A 39 -15.13 -16.31 -31.33
CA ASP A 39 -14.81 -17.04 -30.11
C ASP A 39 -14.37 -16.09 -28.97
N ALA A 40 -13.56 -15.06 -29.26
CA ALA A 40 -13.21 -14.02 -28.33
C ALA A 40 -14.45 -13.29 -27.78
N ARG A 41 -15.37 -12.90 -28.65
CA ARG A 41 -16.63 -12.26 -28.25
C ARG A 41 -17.49 -13.16 -27.38
N LYS A 42 -17.60 -14.45 -27.73
CA LYS A 42 -18.32 -15.43 -26.91
C LYS A 42 -17.70 -15.60 -25.54
N ALA A 43 -16.37 -15.69 -25.45
CA ALA A 43 -15.63 -15.78 -24.19
C ALA A 43 -15.86 -14.54 -23.30
N ILE A 44 -15.81 -13.33 -23.88
CA ILE A 44 -16.12 -12.08 -23.16
C ILE A 44 -17.55 -12.13 -22.61
N SER A 45 -18.54 -12.49 -23.45
CA SER A 45 -19.93 -12.54 -23.04
C SER A 45 -20.19 -13.56 -21.92
N GLN A 46 -19.53 -14.71 -21.97
CA GLN A 46 -19.61 -15.73 -20.90
C GLN A 46 -19.06 -15.22 -19.56
N ILE A 47 -17.93 -14.52 -19.58
CA ILE A 47 -17.35 -13.96 -18.37
C ILE A 47 -18.23 -12.82 -17.82
N GLN A 48 -18.80 -11.99 -18.69
CA GLN A 48 -19.71 -10.90 -18.30
C GLN A 48 -21.01 -11.39 -17.65
N GLN A 49 -21.45 -12.61 -17.91
CA GLN A 49 -22.59 -13.20 -17.19
C GLN A 49 -22.29 -13.41 -15.70
N ALA A 50 -21.06 -13.78 -15.37
CA ALA A 50 -20.61 -13.98 -13.99
C ALA A 50 -20.03 -12.70 -13.38
N ASN A 51 -19.41 -11.84 -14.17
CA ASN A 51 -18.80 -10.58 -13.78
C ASN A 51 -19.18 -9.45 -14.76
N PRO A 52 -20.29 -8.73 -14.51
CA PRO A 52 -20.77 -7.66 -15.40
C PRO A 52 -19.75 -6.52 -15.61
N ASN A 53 -18.79 -6.38 -14.72
CA ASN A 53 -17.72 -5.35 -14.79
C ASN A 53 -16.54 -5.78 -15.67
N PHE A 54 -16.50 -7.01 -16.16
CA PHE A 54 -15.44 -7.48 -17.04
C PHE A 54 -15.51 -6.74 -18.40
N LYS A 55 -14.59 -5.80 -18.60
CA LYS A 55 -14.51 -4.98 -19.83
C LYS A 55 -13.08 -4.96 -20.34
N PRO A 56 -12.67 -5.94 -21.16
CA PRO A 56 -11.35 -5.92 -21.77
C PRO A 56 -11.09 -4.60 -22.49
N SER A 57 -9.90 -4.02 -22.29
CA SER A 57 -9.57 -2.74 -22.90
C SER A 57 -8.17 -2.76 -23.54
N LEU A 58 -8.08 -2.09 -24.69
CA LEU A 58 -6.86 -1.90 -25.46
C LEU A 58 -6.61 -0.41 -25.67
N THR A 59 -5.40 0.06 -25.37
CA THR A 59 -4.98 1.40 -25.77
C THR A 59 -3.91 1.33 -26.84
N ILE A 60 -4.18 1.95 -27.99
CA ILE A 60 -3.26 2.05 -29.12
C ILE A 60 -2.64 3.44 -29.13
N ILE A 61 -1.33 3.54 -29.11
CA ILE A 61 -0.59 4.80 -29.28
C ILE A 61 -0.09 4.88 -30.74
N GLN A 62 -0.42 5.97 -31.40
CA GLN A 62 0.06 6.27 -32.76
C GLN A 62 0.83 7.59 -32.74
N VAL A 63 2.09 7.58 -33.13
CA VAL A 63 2.94 8.77 -33.27
C VAL A 63 3.06 9.12 -34.76
N GLY A 64 2.64 10.35 -35.11
CA GLY A 64 2.55 10.80 -36.50
C GLY A 64 1.33 10.23 -37.26
N ASN A 65 1.21 10.59 -38.54
CA ASN A 65 0.04 10.30 -39.39
C ASN A 65 0.36 9.50 -40.65
N ARG A 66 1.26 8.54 -40.58
CA ARG A 66 1.56 7.66 -41.73
C ARG A 66 0.29 6.96 -42.22
N PRO A 67 -0.03 6.98 -43.53
CA PRO A 67 -1.27 6.43 -44.06
C PRO A 67 -1.42 4.92 -43.84
N ASP A 68 -0.33 4.16 -43.93
CA ASP A 68 -0.26 2.73 -43.69
C ASP A 68 -0.56 2.39 -42.23
N SER A 69 0.15 3.04 -41.28
CA SER A 69 -0.09 2.90 -39.84
C SER A 69 -1.51 3.26 -39.46
N SER A 70 -2.05 4.35 -40.00
CA SER A 70 -3.42 4.79 -39.76
C SER A 70 -4.48 3.80 -40.28
N ALA A 71 -4.20 3.11 -41.38
CA ALA A 71 -5.09 2.05 -41.90
C ALA A 71 -5.11 0.83 -40.95
N TYR A 72 -3.95 0.39 -40.46
CA TYR A 72 -3.85 -0.70 -39.47
C TYR A 72 -4.53 -0.36 -38.15
N VAL A 73 -4.33 0.84 -37.63
CA VAL A 73 -4.99 1.31 -36.41
C VAL A 73 -6.51 1.27 -36.56
N ARG A 74 -7.05 1.71 -37.71
CA ARG A 74 -8.51 1.61 -37.99
C ARG A 74 -9.01 0.16 -38.04
N MET A 75 -8.24 -0.76 -38.62
CA MET A 75 -8.60 -2.18 -38.64
C MET A 75 -8.57 -2.81 -37.25
N LYS A 76 -7.55 -2.51 -36.44
CA LYS A 76 -7.42 -2.95 -35.06
C LYS A 76 -8.58 -2.41 -34.20
N LEU A 77 -8.90 -1.11 -34.32
CA LEU A 77 -10.00 -0.47 -33.60
C LEU A 77 -11.32 -1.14 -33.93
N LYS A 78 -11.63 -1.34 -35.24
CA LYS A 78 -12.87 -2.00 -35.70
C LYS A 78 -12.98 -3.41 -35.14
N ALA A 79 -11.93 -4.22 -35.27
CA ALA A 79 -11.96 -5.62 -34.84
C ALA A 79 -12.09 -5.74 -33.31
N SER A 80 -11.42 -4.89 -32.54
CA SER A 80 -11.53 -4.84 -31.07
C SER A 80 -12.96 -4.50 -30.65
N THR A 81 -13.56 -3.46 -31.24
CA THR A 81 -14.94 -3.04 -30.95
C THR A 81 -15.96 -4.12 -31.32
N GLU A 82 -15.83 -4.75 -32.49
CA GLU A 82 -16.70 -5.86 -32.93
C GLU A 82 -16.61 -7.07 -31.98
N SER A 83 -15.48 -7.29 -31.37
CA SER A 83 -15.22 -8.36 -30.38
C SER A 83 -15.66 -8.02 -28.95
N GLY A 84 -16.14 -6.80 -28.67
CA GLY A 84 -16.55 -6.37 -27.33
C GLY A 84 -15.42 -5.81 -26.47
N ILE A 85 -14.28 -5.45 -27.07
CA ILE A 85 -13.15 -4.84 -26.40
C ILE A 85 -13.28 -3.31 -26.47
N GLN A 86 -13.11 -2.62 -25.35
CA GLN A 86 -12.99 -1.17 -25.33
C GLN A 86 -11.63 -0.77 -25.92
N CYS A 87 -11.64 -0.09 -27.06
CA CYS A 87 -10.40 0.31 -27.73
C CYS A 87 -10.27 1.83 -27.76
N ASN A 88 -9.19 2.34 -27.16
CA ASN A 88 -8.85 3.76 -27.19
C ASN A 88 -7.65 3.99 -28.10
N VAL A 89 -7.64 5.11 -28.82
CA VAL A 89 -6.52 5.48 -29.71
C VAL A 89 -5.98 6.85 -29.29
N ILE A 90 -4.74 6.87 -28.83
CA ILE A 90 -4.01 8.08 -28.49
C ILE A 90 -3.15 8.47 -29.68
N LYS A 91 -3.45 9.61 -30.30
CA LYS A 91 -2.66 10.17 -31.38
C LYS A 91 -1.70 11.21 -30.81
N MET A 92 -0.43 11.06 -31.12
CA MET A 92 0.63 11.98 -30.74
C MET A 92 1.26 12.60 -32.00
N PRO A 93 1.66 13.88 -31.96
CA PRO A 93 2.37 14.53 -33.06
C PRO A 93 3.64 13.78 -33.49
N GLU A 94 4.06 13.94 -34.73
CA GLU A 94 5.26 13.26 -35.25
C GLU A 94 6.55 13.72 -34.57
N ASP A 95 6.60 14.96 -34.10
CA ASP A 95 7.70 15.59 -33.37
C ASP A 95 7.68 15.32 -31.84
N THR A 96 6.80 14.43 -31.36
CA THR A 96 6.72 14.07 -29.95
C THR A 96 8.07 13.59 -29.42
N ALA A 97 8.54 14.18 -28.32
CA ALA A 97 9.77 13.76 -27.66
C ALA A 97 9.65 12.34 -27.08
N GLU A 98 10.72 11.53 -27.19
CA GLU A 98 10.76 10.16 -26.67
C GLU A 98 10.30 10.08 -25.19
N VAL A 99 10.77 11.02 -24.34
CA VAL A 99 10.41 11.07 -22.92
C VAL A 99 8.90 11.26 -22.68
N THR A 100 8.23 12.03 -23.54
CA THR A 100 6.77 12.24 -23.45
C THR A 100 6.00 10.96 -23.77
N LEU A 101 6.45 10.21 -24.80
CA LEU A 101 5.88 8.91 -25.13
C LEU A 101 6.11 7.89 -24.00
N LEU A 102 7.33 7.81 -23.46
CA LEU A 102 7.65 6.91 -22.34
C LEU A 102 6.85 7.21 -21.08
N ASN A 103 6.62 8.50 -20.77
CA ASN A 103 5.77 8.89 -19.63
C ASN A 103 4.31 8.48 -19.86
N LYS A 104 3.80 8.59 -21.10
CA LYS A 104 2.44 8.14 -21.42
C LYS A 104 2.29 6.63 -21.33
N ILE A 105 3.29 5.87 -21.73
CA ILE A 105 3.30 4.41 -21.56
C ILE A 105 3.30 4.05 -20.07
N ARG A 106 4.09 4.74 -19.24
CA ARG A 106 4.12 4.51 -17.79
C ARG A 106 2.74 4.75 -17.17
N GLU A 107 2.08 5.86 -17.52
CA GLU A 107 0.71 6.15 -17.08
C GLU A 107 -0.26 5.00 -17.44
N LEU A 108 -0.17 4.46 -18.67
CA LEU A 108 -1.00 3.35 -19.11
C LEU A 108 -0.64 2.02 -18.44
N ASN A 109 0.63 1.81 -18.10
CA ASN A 109 1.05 0.64 -17.33
C ASN A 109 0.43 0.64 -15.92
N GLU A 110 0.32 1.82 -15.31
CA GLU A 110 -0.25 2.01 -13.96
C GLU A 110 -1.79 1.96 -13.96
N ASP A 111 -2.44 2.28 -15.07
CA ASP A 111 -3.91 2.27 -15.17
C ASP A 111 -4.46 0.83 -15.18
N SER A 112 -5.12 0.43 -14.08
CA SER A 112 -5.74 -0.91 -13.94
C SER A 112 -6.89 -1.17 -14.91
N LYS A 113 -7.46 -0.14 -15.55
CA LYS A 113 -8.52 -0.27 -16.55
C LYS A 113 -7.98 -0.60 -17.94
N VAL A 114 -6.67 -0.49 -18.14
CA VAL A 114 -5.99 -0.78 -19.41
C VAL A 114 -5.38 -2.18 -19.34
N HIS A 115 -5.89 -3.12 -20.12
CA HIS A 115 -5.42 -4.51 -20.14
C HIS A 115 -4.35 -4.76 -21.21
N GLY A 116 -4.37 -4.01 -22.31
CA GLY A 116 -3.37 -4.09 -23.37
C GLY A 116 -2.91 -2.70 -23.81
N VAL A 117 -1.62 -2.56 -24.03
CA VAL A 117 -0.99 -1.37 -24.61
C VAL A 117 -0.29 -1.77 -25.90
N LEU A 118 -0.55 -1.02 -26.95
CA LEU A 118 0.06 -1.23 -28.27
C LEU A 118 0.62 0.09 -28.77
N VAL A 119 1.90 0.12 -29.09
CA VAL A 119 2.53 1.25 -29.78
C VAL A 119 2.68 0.92 -31.24
N GLN A 120 1.95 1.65 -32.11
CA GLN A 120 1.94 1.35 -33.53
C GLN A 120 3.28 1.66 -34.20
N LEU A 121 3.99 0.62 -34.63
CA LEU A 121 5.25 0.73 -35.37
C LEU A 121 4.98 0.96 -36.89
N PRO A 122 5.94 1.53 -37.64
CA PRO A 122 7.22 2.07 -37.17
C PRO A 122 7.07 3.46 -36.55
N LEU A 123 7.99 3.81 -35.63
CA LEU A 123 8.08 5.13 -35.00
C LEU A 123 8.92 6.13 -35.80
N PRO A 124 8.78 7.44 -35.56
CA PRO A 124 9.68 8.46 -36.12
C PRO A 124 11.14 8.19 -35.73
N LYS A 125 12.09 8.49 -36.60
CA LYS A 125 13.53 8.14 -36.45
C LYS A 125 14.22 8.66 -35.19
N HIS A 126 13.70 9.70 -34.56
CA HIS A 126 14.26 10.28 -33.32
C HIS A 126 13.81 9.54 -32.04
N ILE A 127 12.91 8.56 -32.16
CA ILE A 127 12.43 7.72 -31.07
C ILE A 127 13.04 6.31 -31.22
N THR A 128 13.57 5.80 -30.13
CA THR A 128 14.19 4.48 -30.08
C THR A 128 13.15 3.38 -29.88
N GLU A 129 12.77 2.67 -30.94
CA GLU A 129 11.71 1.64 -30.90
C GLU A 129 11.94 0.60 -29.79
N VAL A 130 13.17 0.11 -29.61
CA VAL A 130 13.52 -0.88 -28.58
C VAL A 130 13.28 -0.36 -27.16
N LYS A 131 13.54 0.92 -26.90
CA LYS A 131 13.21 1.51 -25.58
C LYS A 131 11.70 1.56 -25.34
N VAL A 132 10.96 1.93 -26.39
CA VAL A 132 9.50 2.08 -26.32
C VAL A 132 8.83 0.72 -26.12
N THR A 133 9.19 -0.29 -26.91
CA THR A 133 8.63 -1.64 -26.77
C THR A 133 8.94 -2.25 -25.41
N ASN A 134 10.15 -2.06 -24.88
CA ASN A 134 10.54 -2.55 -23.54
C ASN A 134 9.99 -1.70 -22.38
N SER A 135 9.33 -0.58 -22.62
CA SER A 135 8.70 0.22 -21.59
C SER A 135 7.23 -0.15 -21.34
N VAL A 136 6.62 -0.92 -22.21
CA VAL A 136 5.30 -1.52 -21.97
C VAL A 136 5.46 -2.62 -20.93
N ALA A 137 4.60 -2.62 -19.92
CA ALA A 137 4.60 -3.68 -18.90
C ALA A 137 4.31 -5.04 -19.56
N THR A 138 5.08 -6.06 -19.21
CA THR A 138 5.01 -7.40 -19.84
C THR A 138 3.60 -7.97 -19.85
N GLU A 139 2.81 -7.75 -18.79
CA GLU A 139 1.41 -8.19 -18.69
C GLU A 139 0.44 -7.43 -19.60
N LYS A 140 0.88 -6.29 -20.17
CA LYS A 140 0.10 -5.45 -21.07
C LYS A 140 0.67 -5.38 -22.48
N ASP A 141 1.82 -6.04 -22.73
CA ASP A 141 2.47 -6.12 -24.04
C ASP A 141 1.75 -7.10 -24.96
N VAL A 142 0.57 -6.71 -25.42
CA VAL A 142 -0.28 -7.57 -26.28
C VAL A 142 0.26 -7.79 -27.70
N ASP A 143 1.32 -7.07 -28.09
CA ASP A 143 2.09 -7.35 -29.33
C ASP A 143 3.18 -8.41 -29.14
N GLY A 144 3.61 -8.66 -27.88
CA GLY A 144 4.63 -9.66 -27.53
C GLY A 144 6.04 -9.26 -27.93
N PHE A 145 6.39 -7.96 -27.84
CA PHE A 145 7.69 -7.42 -28.28
C PHE A 145 8.64 -7.04 -27.15
N ASP A 146 8.19 -7.11 -25.91
CA ASP A 146 9.07 -6.84 -24.78
C ASP A 146 10.15 -7.93 -24.63
N ARG A 147 11.22 -7.58 -23.92
CA ARG A 147 12.37 -8.47 -23.75
C ARG A 147 12.05 -9.80 -23.07
N TYR A 148 11.07 -9.83 -22.18
CA TYR A 148 10.65 -11.04 -21.49
C TYR A 148 9.94 -11.98 -22.45
N ASN A 149 8.90 -11.50 -23.16
CA ASN A 149 8.17 -12.28 -24.13
C ASN A 149 9.07 -12.83 -25.25
N VAL A 150 9.97 -11.99 -25.79
CA VAL A 150 10.95 -12.39 -26.81
C VAL A 150 11.95 -13.40 -26.27
N GLY A 151 12.46 -13.19 -25.03
CA GLY A 151 13.41 -14.08 -24.37
C GLY A 151 12.81 -15.46 -24.09
N GLU A 152 11.60 -15.52 -23.55
CA GLU A 152 10.88 -16.78 -23.30
C GLU A 152 10.50 -17.49 -24.61
N LEU A 153 10.14 -16.76 -25.65
CA LEU A 153 9.89 -17.35 -26.97
C LEU A 153 11.13 -18.03 -27.56
N ALA A 154 12.30 -17.49 -27.34
CA ALA A 154 13.57 -18.04 -27.87
C ALA A 154 14.01 -19.34 -27.18
N LYS A 155 13.63 -19.56 -25.90
CA LYS A 155 13.92 -20.77 -25.14
C LYS A 155 13.07 -21.95 -25.60
N LYS A 156 13.58 -23.18 -25.49
CA LYS A 156 12.85 -24.40 -25.86
C LYS A 156 11.60 -24.58 -24.99
N GLU A 157 11.74 -24.43 -23.68
CA GLU A 157 10.69 -24.63 -22.67
C GLU A 157 10.19 -23.30 -22.08
N GLY A 158 10.53 -22.17 -22.72
CA GLY A 158 10.08 -20.85 -22.25
C GLY A 158 8.60 -20.64 -22.53
N GLU A 159 7.95 -19.91 -21.64
CA GLU A 159 6.52 -19.61 -21.70
C GLU A 159 6.29 -18.09 -21.76
N PRO A 160 6.31 -17.48 -22.96
CA PRO A 160 5.99 -16.06 -23.08
C PRO A 160 4.54 -15.80 -22.66
N LEU A 161 4.29 -14.67 -22.02
CA LEU A 161 2.90 -14.28 -21.70
C LEU A 161 2.08 -14.03 -22.97
N PHE A 162 2.72 -13.43 -23.96
CA PHE A 162 2.09 -13.15 -25.25
C PHE A 162 3.01 -13.57 -26.41
N LEU A 163 2.41 -14.19 -27.41
CA LEU A 163 3.08 -14.45 -28.67
C LEU A 163 2.90 -13.25 -29.61
N PRO A 164 3.95 -12.87 -30.36
CA PRO A 164 3.81 -11.82 -31.37
C PRO A 164 2.68 -12.13 -32.36
N CYS A 165 1.82 -11.13 -32.59
CA CYS A 165 0.53 -11.34 -33.28
C CYS A 165 0.68 -11.93 -34.70
N THR A 166 1.58 -11.38 -35.53
CA THR A 166 1.79 -11.87 -36.91
C THR A 166 2.39 -13.27 -36.93
N PRO A 167 3.47 -13.57 -36.17
CA PRO A 167 4.03 -14.92 -36.07
C PRO A 167 3.01 -15.95 -35.58
N ASN A 168 2.23 -15.63 -34.56
CA ASN A 168 1.18 -16.52 -34.08
C ASN A 168 0.12 -16.76 -35.15
N GLY A 169 -0.28 -15.71 -35.90
CA GLY A 169 -1.17 -15.84 -37.02
C GLY A 169 -0.66 -16.79 -38.11
N CYS A 170 0.64 -16.78 -38.39
CA CYS A 170 1.27 -17.74 -39.29
C CYS A 170 1.14 -19.20 -38.78
N MET A 171 1.40 -19.41 -37.48
CA MET A 171 1.25 -20.75 -36.89
C MET A 171 -0.18 -21.26 -36.92
N ARG A 172 -1.17 -20.40 -36.64
CA ARG A 172 -2.59 -20.75 -36.72
C ARG A 172 -3.04 -21.11 -38.12
N LEU A 173 -2.44 -20.45 -39.14
CA LEU A 173 -2.69 -20.84 -40.55
C LEU A 173 -2.01 -22.16 -40.88
N LEU A 174 -0.83 -22.46 -40.37
CA LEU A 174 -0.17 -23.75 -40.54
C LEU A 174 -0.97 -24.89 -39.88
N GLU A 175 -1.53 -24.67 -38.70
CA GLU A 175 -2.42 -25.65 -38.06
C GLU A 175 -3.64 -26.04 -38.91
N GLN A 176 -4.17 -25.07 -39.69
CA GLN A 176 -5.31 -25.34 -40.62
C GLN A 176 -4.94 -26.31 -41.72
N THR A 177 -3.67 -26.47 -42.04
CA THR A 177 -3.25 -27.43 -43.10
C THR A 177 -3.32 -28.88 -42.65
N GLY A 178 -3.35 -29.13 -41.35
CA GLY A 178 -3.33 -30.48 -40.76
C GLY A 178 -1.99 -31.21 -40.95
N ILE A 179 -0.95 -30.58 -41.45
CA ILE A 179 0.36 -31.21 -41.59
C ILE A 179 1.03 -31.37 -40.21
N GLU A 180 1.71 -32.48 -40.01
CA GLU A 180 2.58 -32.64 -38.87
C GLU A 180 3.85 -31.79 -39.02
N LEU A 181 4.07 -30.83 -38.12
CA LEU A 181 5.22 -29.89 -38.19
C LEU A 181 6.53 -30.53 -37.75
N ALA A 182 6.48 -31.48 -36.82
CA ALA A 182 7.67 -32.15 -36.32
C ALA A 182 8.46 -32.83 -37.44
N GLY A 183 9.79 -32.53 -37.46
CA GLY A 183 10.69 -33.07 -38.49
C GLY A 183 10.61 -32.43 -39.88
N LYS A 184 9.71 -31.45 -40.09
CA LYS A 184 9.65 -30.73 -41.37
C LYS A 184 10.76 -29.69 -41.46
N HIS A 185 11.20 -29.47 -42.70
CA HIS A 185 12.15 -28.39 -43.05
C HIS A 185 11.37 -27.13 -43.39
N ALA A 186 11.54 -26.07 -42.60
CA ALA A 186 10.94 -24.76 -42.76
C ALA A 186 11.98 -23.73 -43.18
N VAL A 187 11.70 -23.00 -44.27
CA VAL A 187 12.55 -21.86 -44.70
C VAL A 187 11.82 -20.55 -44.40
N VAL A 188 12.38 -19.71 -43.55
CA VAL A 188 11.86 -18.37 -43.23
C VAL A 188 12.68 -17.33 -43.96
N ILE A 189 12.09 -16.59 -44.89
CA ILE A 189 12.74 -15.56 -45.69
C ILE A 189 12.43 -14.18 -45.07
N GLY A 190 13.33 -13.67 -44.28
CA GLY A 190 13.23 -12.44 -43.51
C GLY A 190 13.70 -12.67 -42.07
N ARG A 191 14.30 -11.64 -41.44
CA ARG A 191 14.82 -11.71 -40.04
C ARG A 191 14.50 -10.51 -39.21
N SER A 192 13.34 -9.90 -39.47
CA SER A 192 12.86 -8.81 -38.61
C SER A 192 12.55 -9.31 -37.20
N ASP A 193 12.81 -8.47 -36.20
CA ASP A 193 12.57 -8.81 -34.79
C ASP A 193 11.07 -8.99 -34.50
N ILE A 194 10.21 -8.39 -35.30
CA ILE A 194 8.74 -8.43 -35.13
C ILE A 194 8.03 -9.56 -35.91
N VAL A 195 8.68 -10.18 -36.91
CA VAL A 195 8.06 -11.24 -37.73
C VAL A 195 9.00 -12.42 -37.97
N GLY A 196 10.09 -12.21 -38.71
CA GLY A 196 10.94 -13.32 -39.20
C GLY A 196 11.59 -14.13 -38.08
N THR A 197 12.22 -13.46 -37.14
CA THR A 197 12.85 -14.09 -35.95
C THR A 197 11.82 -14.82 -35.08
N PRO A 198 10.68 -14.21 -34.70
CA PRO A 198 9.69 -14.92 -33.87
C PRO A 198 8.99 -16.09 -34.59
N VAL A 199 8.72 -15.99 -35.89
CA VAL A 199 8.17 -17.14 -36.67
C VAL A 199 9.16 -18.31 -36.67
N ALA A 200 10.46 -18.03 -36.89
CA ALA A 200 11.47 -19.07 -36.84
C ALA A 200 11.56 -19.73 -35.45
N ALA A 201 11.43 -18.93 -34.38
CA ALA A 201 11.40 -19.44 -33.01
C ALA A 201 10.18 -20.35 -32.75
N LEU A 202 9.00 -19.95 -33.22
CA LEU A 202 7.78 -20.76 -33.09
C LEU A 202 7.85 -22.08 -33.89
N LEU A 203 8.38 -22.05 -35.12
CA LEU A 203 8.59 -23.24 -35.91
C LEU A 203 9.62 -24.19 -35.26
N LYS A 204 10.70 -23.65 -34.68
CA LYS A 204 11.65 -24.41 -33.88
C LYS A 204 10.99 -25.08 -32.67
N LYS A 205 10.12 -24.35 -31.94
CA LYS A 205 9.32 -24.91 -30.83
C LYS A 205 8.38 -26.03 -31.30
N ALA A 206 7.85 -25.93 -32.51
CA ALA A 206 7.05 -26.97 -33.16
C ALA A 206 7.89 -28.14 -33.71
N ASN A 207 9.17 -28.25 -33.35
CA ASN A 207 10.13 -29.28 -33.77
C ASN A 207 10.41 -29.29 -35.28
N CYS A 208 10.28 -28.17 -36.00
CA CYS A 208 10.76 -28.01 -37.33
C CYS A 208 12.27 -27.82 -37.35
N THR A 209 12.96 -28.28 -38.43
CA THR A 209 14.27 -27.82 -38.81
C THR A 209 14.14 -26.49 -39.56
N VAL A 210 14.66 -25.40 -38.99
CA VAL A 210 14.43 -24.04 -39.51
C VAL A 210 15.69 -23.46 -40.14
N THR A 211 15.60 -23.04 -41.41
CA THR A 211 16.59 -22.26 -42.11
C THR A 211 16.10 -20.81 -42.25
N MET A 212 16.84 -19.86 -41.67
CA MET A 212 16.54 -18.44 -41.81
C MET A 212 17.34 -17.82 -42.94
N CYS A 213 16.66 -17.22 -43.91
CA CYS A 213 17.25 -16.52 -45.07
C CYS A 213 17.07 -15.00 -44.94
N HIS A 214 18.06 -14.25 -45.40
CA HIS A 214 18.03 -12.79 -45.37
C HIS A 214 18.78 -12.19 -46.55
N SER A 215 18.88 -10.88 -46.66
CA SER A 215 19.46 -10.16 -47.78
C SER A 215 20.95 -10.48 -48.08
N ARG A 216 21.63 -11.17 -47.20
CA ARG A 216 23.04 -11.62 -47.37
C ARG A 216 23.16 -13.15 -47.53
N THR A 217 22.03 -13.86 -47.61
CA THR A 217 22.03 -15.31 -47.83
C THR A 217 22.24 -15.60 -49.33
N ALA A 218 23.21 -16.42 -49.63
CA ALA A 218 23.45 -16.89 -51.01
C ALA A 218 22.46 -18.02 -51.37
N ASN A 219 22.10 -18.10 -52.62
CA ASN A 219 21.33 -19.20 -53.22
C ASN A 219 19.99 -19.52 -52.51
N ILE A 220 19.21 -18.49 -52.13
CA ILE A 220 17.90 -18.66 -51.50
C ILE A 220 17.01 -19.63 -52.28
N PRO A 221 16.95 -19.60 -53.66
CA PRO A 221 16.16 -20.57 -54.42
C PRO A 221 16.47 -22.03 -54.11
N GLU A 222 17.74 -22.36 -53.90
CA GLU A 222 18.19 -23.73 -53.62
C GLU A 222 17.72 -24.19 -52.22
N LEU A 223 17.81 -23.28 -51.21
CA LEU A 223 17.30 -23.58 -49.88
C LEU A 223 15.78 -23.78 -49.86
N VAL A 224 15.05 -22.97 -50.58
CA VAL A 224 13.59 -23.06 -50.72
C VAL A 224 13.12 -24.36 -51.40
N ARG A 225 13.90 -24.88 -52.39
CA ARG A 225 13.58 -26.10 -53.15
C ARG A 225 13.47 -27.33 -52.26
N HIS A 226 14.15 -27.32 -51.12
CA HIS A 226 14.07 -28.43 -50.16
C HIS A 226 13.06 -28.24 -49.00
N ALA A 227 12.43 -27.09 -48.96
CA ALA A 227 11.54 -26.70 -47.85
C ALA A 227 10.16 -27.31 -47.97
N ASP A 228 9.67 -27.97 -46.88
CA ASP A 228 8.30 -28.39 -46.75
C ASP A 228 7.38 -27.19 -46.42
N ILE A 229 7.93 -26.19 -45.74
CA ILE A 229 7.23 -24.97 -45.33
C ILE A 229 8.10 -23.76 -45.74
N VAL A 230 7.47 -22.80 -46.43
CA VAL A 230 8.09 -21.52 -46.76
C VAL A 230 7.32 -20.37 -46.17
N VAL A 231 7.99 -19.54 -45.36
CA VAL A 231 7.41 -18.31 -44.83
C VAL A 231 8.14 -17.12 -45.43
N ALA A 232 7.47 -16.34 -46.26
CA ALA A 232 8.00 -15.16 -46.92
C ALA A 232 7.64 -13.88 -46.15
N ALA A 233 8.64 -13.21 -45.56
CA ALA A 233 8.51 -12.01 -44.72
C ALA A 233 9.65 -11.01 -44.94
N LEU A 234 9.91 -10.64 -46.19
CA LEU A 234 11.05 -9.82 -46.60
C LEU A 234 10.66 -8.43 -47.12
N GLY A 235 9.38 -8.20 -47.44
CA GLY A 235 8.86 -6.92 -47.91
C GLY A 235 9.29 -6.60 -49.34
N LYS A 236 9.42 -7.63 -50.20
CA LYS A 236 9.74 -7.47 -51.61
C LYS A 236 8.66 -8.12 -52.48
N PRO A 237 7.97 -7.34 -53.35
CA PRO A 237 6.85 -7.86 -54.14
C PRO A 237 7.26 -9.00 -55.02
N LYS A 238 6.51 -10.09 -55.00
CA LYS A 238 6.62 -11.27 -55.86
C LYS A 238 8.05 -11.88 -55.93
N PHE A 239 8.80 -11.85 -54.83
CA PHE A 239 10.17 -12.33 -54.75
C PHE A 239 10.24 -13.85 -54.84
N VAL A 240 9.43 -14.61 -54.14
CA VAL A 240 9.41 -16.09 -54.19
C VAL A 240 8.70 -16.57 -55.45
N LYS A 241 9.36 -17.42 -56.18
CA LYS A 241 8.81 -17.96 -57.45
C LYS A 241 8.40 -19.43 -57.33
N GLY A 242 7.48 -19.87 -58.19
CA GLY A 242 6.99 -21.24 -58.20
C GLY A 242 8.05 -22.30 -58.50
N ASP A 243 9.01 -21.99 -59.36
CA ASP A 243 10.14 -22.86 -59.70
C ASP A 243 11.15 -23.07 -58.53
N TRP A 244 11.07 -22.26 -57.47
CA TRP A 244 11.85 -22.45 -56.25
C TRP A 244 11.21 -23.45 -55.28
N LEU A 245 9.91 -23.67 -55.39
CA LEU A 245 9.14 -24.46 -54.41
C LEU A 245 9.37 -25.96 -54.58
N LYS A 246 9.50 -26.67 -53.49
CA LYS A 246 9.30 -28.11 -53.42
C LYS A 246 7.85 -28.43 -53.82
N PRO A 247 7.60 -29.39 -54.75
CA PRO A 247 6.21 -29.78 -55.01
C PRO A 247 5.47 -30.22 -53.72
N GLY A 248 4.30 -29.61 -53.49
CA GLY A 248 3.50 -29.88 -52.32
C GLY A 248 3.91 -29.07 -51.06
N ALA A 249 4.82 -28.10 -51.16
CA ALA A 249 5.16 -27.22 -50.05
C ALA A 249 4.00 -26.37 -49.58
N VAL A 250 4.00 -26.03 -48.28
CA VAL A 250 3.06 -25.05 -47.68
C VAL A 250 3.72 -23.69 -47.71
N VAL A 251 3.03 -22.67 -48.23
CA VAL A 251 3.58 -21.32 -48.39
C VAL A 251 2.75 -20.31 -47.67
N ILE A 252 3.39 -19.61 -46.70
CA ILE A 252 2.82 -18.54 -45.91
C ILE A 252 3.41 -17.22 -46.39
N ASP A 253 2.64 -16.41 -47.08
CA ASP A 253 3.03 -15.06 -47.51
C ASP A 253 2.64 -14.00 -46.49
N VAL A 254 3.62 -13.42 -45.85
CA VAL A 254 3.46 -12.34 -44.85
C VAL A 254 3.60 -10.97 -45.50
N GLY A 255 4.11 -10.93 -46.76
CA GLY A 255 4.43 -9.70 -47.45
C GLY A 255 3.22 -8.80 -47.68
N ILE A 256 3.43 -7.51 -47.54
CA ILE A 256 2.45 -6.45 -47.79
C ILE A 256 3.15 -5.36 -48.61
N ASN A 257 2.99 -5.40 -49.91
CA ASN A 257 3.62 -4.49 -50.83
C ASN A 257 2.60 -3.78 -51.70
N TYR A 258 2.68 -2.48 -51.87
CA TYR A 258 1.93 -1.70 -52.82
C TYR A 258 2.70 -1.54 -54.14
N VAL A 259 2.15 -2.04 -55.21
CA VAL A 259 2.70 -1.87 -56.57
C VAL A 259 1.76 -0.96 -57.37
N ASP A 260 2.30 -0.20 -58.27
CA ASP A 260 1.55 0.66 -59.18
C ASP A 260 0.61 -0.17 -60.05
N ALA A 261 -0.67 0.19 -60.11
CA ALA A 261 -1.69 -0.46 -60.90
C ALA A 261 -2.66 0.56 -61.48
N PRO A 262 -2.34 1.17 -62.64
CA PRO A 262 -3.11 2.29 -63.21
C PRO A 262 -4.59 2.01 -63.46
N GLY A 263 -5.02 0.74 -63.55
CA GLY A 263 -6.39 0.34 -63.76
C GLY A 263 -7.25 0.24 -62.47
N THR A 264 -6.71 0.51 -61.28
CA THR A 264 -7.45 0.45 -60.02
C THR A 264 -7.87 1.84 -59.54
N LYS A 265 -8.97 1.94 -58.78
CA LYS A 265 -9.47 3.21 -58.20
C LYS A 265 -8.43 3.96 -57.36
N SER A 266 -7.45 3.27 -56.77
CA SER A 266 -6.40 3.83 -55.96
C SER A 266 -5.08 4.03 -56.68
N GLY A 267 -4.98 3.64 -57.96
CA GLY A 267 -3.74 3.61 -58.73
C GLY A 267 -2.69 2.59 -58.25
N ARG A 268 -3.02 1.80 -57.20
CA ARG A 268 -2.10 0.82 -56.57
C ARG A 268 -2.82 -0.49 -56.31
N LYS A 269 -2.08 -1.58 -56.34
CA LYS A 269 -2.55 -2.94 -55.97
C LYS A 269 -1.69 -3.49 -54.85
N LEU A 270 -2.34 -4.16 -53.88
CA LEU A 270 -1.65 -4.87 -52.80
C LEU A 270 -1.22 -6.26 -53.29
N VAL A 271 0.07 -6.60 -53.11
CA VAL A 271 0.64 -7.89 -53.47
C VAL A 271 1.53 -8.39 -52.34
N GLY A 272 1.73 -9.71 -52.30
CA GLY A 272 2.61 -10.32 -51.29
C GLY A 272 4.09 -10.39 -51.75
N ASP A 273 4.90 -11.05 -50.92
CA ASP A 273 6.30 -11.39 -51.22
C ASP A 273 6.39 -12.63 -52.16
N VAL A 274 5.29 -13.37 -52.30
CA VAL A 274 5.22 -14.55 -53.14
C VAL A 274 4.57 -14.20 -54.48
N ASP A 275 5.10 -14.71 -55.56
CA ASP A 275 4.48 -14.65 -56.87
C ASP A 275 3.34 -15.69 -56.92
N TYR A 276 2.14 -15.26 -56.48
CA TYR A 276 0.99 -16.12 -56.24
C TYR A 276 0.65 -17.01 -57.45
N ASP A 277 0.64 -16.41 -58.64
CA ASP A 277 0.21 -17.07 -59.85
C ASP A 277 1.15 -18.24 -60.25
N SER A 278 2.45 -18.09 -60.03
CA SER A 278 3.43 -19.15 -60.28
C SER A 278 3.51 -20.20 -59.16
N CYS A 279 3.24 -19.80 -57.92
CA CYS A 279 3.37 -20.69 -56.76
C CYS A 279 2.13 -21.57 -56.54
N VAL A 280 0.93 -21.14 -56.97
CA VAL A 280 -0.32 -21.87 -56.78
C VAL A 280 -0.33 -23.23 -57.47
N GLU A 281 0.43 -23.41 -58.53
CA GLU A 281 0.58 -24.68 -59.28
C GLU A 281 1.52 -25.68 -58.59
N LYS A 282 2.36 -25.24 -57.67
CA LYS A 282 3.39 -26.07 -57.04
C LYS A 282 3.14 -26.36 -55.57
N ALA A 283 2.57 -25.39 -54.84
CA ALA A 283 2.26 -25.51 -53.42
C ALA A 283 1.06 -26.46 -53.19
N SER A 284 1.02 -27.06 -51.97
CA SER A 284 -0.18 -27.74 -51.52
C SER A 284 -1.15 -26.75 -50.84
N PHE A 285 -0.60 -25.79 -50.13
CA PHE A 285 -1.33 -24.71 -49.48
C PHE A 285 -0.64 -23.37 -49.70
N LEU A 286 -1.39 -22.31 -49.90
CA LEU A 286 -0.88 -20.98 -50.16
C LEU A 286 -1.81 -19.92 -49.56
N THR A 287 -1.22 -18.95 -48.81
CA THR A 287 -1.98 -17.79 -48.31
C THR A 287 -2.14 -16.73 -49.42
N PRO A 288 -3.34 -16.16 -49.63
CA PRO A 288 -3.52 -15.05 -50.56
C PRO A 288 -3.12 -13.70 -49.95
N VAL A 289 -2.69 -12.75 -50.78
CA VAL A 289 -2.52 -11.34 -50.37
C VAL A 289 -3.32 -10.46 -51.35
N PRO A 290 -4.34 -9.74 -50.83
CA PRO A 290 -4.81 -9.66 -49.44
C PRO A 290 -5.65 -10.90 -49.00
N GLY A 291 -5.87 -11.06 -47.67
CA GLY A 291 -6.77 -12.06 -47.10
C GLY A 291 -6.10 -13.27 -46.44
N GLY A 292 -4.75 -13.30 -46.41
CA GLY A 292 -3.96 -14.30 -45.70
C GLY A 292 -3.56 -13.84 -44.27
N VAL A 293 -2.29 -13.57 -44.06
CA VAL A 293 -1.70 -13.27 -42.73
C VAL A 293 -2.21 -11.96 -42.13
N GLY A 294 -2.43 -10.90 -42.92
CA GLY A 294 -2.86 -9.60 -42.41
C GLY A 294 -4.09 -9.61 -41.49
N PRO A 295 -5.22 -10.24 -41.90
CA PRO A 295 -6.38 -10.42 -41.01
C PRO A 295 -6.06 -11.19 -39.73
N MET A 296 -5.15 -12.18 -39.79
CA MET A 296 -4.76 -12.99 -38.63
C MET A 296 -4.02 -12.19 -37.59
N THR A 297 -3.15 -11.25 -38.00
CA THR A 297 -2.45 -10.34 -37.07
C THR A 297 -3.45 -9.60 -36.17
N VAL A 298 -4.53 -9.10 -36.76
CA VAL A 298 -5.57 -8.37 -36.00
C VAL A 298 -6.36 -9.31 -35.09
N ALA A 299 -6.66 -10.53 -35.54
CA ALA A 299 -7.36 -11.51 -34.71
C ALA A 299 -6.53 -11.98 -33.51
N MET A 300 -5.21 -12.19 -33.70
CA MET A 300 -4.32 -12.56 -32.60
C MET A 300 -4.16 -11.43 -31.58
N LEU A 301 -4.15 -10.17 -32.02
CA LEU A 301 -4.19 -9.03 -31.09
C LEU A 301 -5.46 -9.04 -30.23
N VAL A 302 -6.63 -9.29 -30.82
CA VAL A 302 -7.89 -9.41 -30.07
C VAL A 302 -7.80 -10.54 -29.03
N ASP A 303 -7.27 -11.69 -29.42
CA ASP A 303 -7.08 -12.83 -28.51
C ASP A 303 -6.12 -12.48 -27.36
N ASN A 304 -4.95 -11.88 -27.66
CA ASN A 304 -3.99 -11.45 -26.64
C ASN A 304 -4.61 -10.46 -25.64
N VAL A 305 -5.43 -9.50 -26.10
CA VAL A 305 -6.11 -8.55 -25.18
C VAL A 305 -7.10 -9.28 -24.27
N VAL A 306 -7.85 -10.26 -24.80
CA VAL A 306 -8.77 -11.07 -23.99
C VAL A 306 -8.00 -11.89 -22.95
N GLN A 307 -6.86 -12.48 -23.34
CA GLN A 307 -5.99 -13.23 -22.43
C GLN A 307 -5.39 -12.31 -21.35
N ALA A 308 -4.95 -11.10 -21.72
CA ALA A 308 -4.46 -10.10 -20.77
C ALA A 308 -5.53 -9.78 -19.70
N ALA A 309 -6.75 -9.48 -20.16
CA ALA A 309 -7.86 -9.16 -19.26
C ALA A 309 -8.27 -10.36 -18.36
N LYS A 310 -8.26 -11.58 -18.90
CA LYS A 310 -8.51 -12.79 -18.11
C LYS A 310 -7.44 -13.01 -17.04
N ARG A 311 -6.16 -12.91 -17.40
CA ARG A 311 -5.05 -13.06 -16.45
C ARG A 311 -5.10 -11.99 -15.35
N GLN A 312 -5.42 -10.75 -15.71
CA GLN A 312 -5.58 -9.69 -14.71
C GLN A 312 -6.75 -10.03 -13.78
N MET A 313 -7.90 -10.41 -14.31
CA MET A 313 -9.06 -10.81 -13.51
C MET A 313 -8.75 -12.01 -12.61
N GLU A 314 -8.08 -13.04 -13.10
CA GLU A 314 -7.66 -14.21 -12.32
C GLU A 314 -6.67 -13.82 -11.21
N ARG A 315 -5.71 -12.95 -11.51
CA ARG A 315 -4.76 -12.41 -10.54
C ARG A 315 -5.45 -11.57 -9.46
N GLU A 316 -6.40 -10.72 -9.85
CA GLU A 316 -7.16 -9.88 -8.93
C GLU A 316 -8.17 -10.69 -8.09
N SER A 317 -8.65 -11.83 -8.61
CA SER A 317 -9.54 -12.75 -7.90
C SER A 317 -8.82 -13.82 -7.08
N ARG A 318 -7.48 -13.89 -7.17
CA ARG A 318 -6.74 -14.81 -6.30
C ARG A 318 -7.02 -14.46 -4.85
N PRO A 319 -7.37 -15.44 -4.00
CA PRO A 319 -7.42 -15.20 -2.57
C PRO A 319 -6.04 -14.77 -2.08
N VAL A 320 -6.01 -13.86 -1.13
CA VAL A 320 -4.79 -13.58 -0.38
C VAL A 320 -4.42 -14.87 0.36
N GLU A 321 -3.23 -15.37 0.13
CA GLU A 321 -2.74 -16.61 0.72
C GLU A 321 -1.37 -16.36 1.33
N CYS A 322 -1.27 -16.43 2.64
CA CYS A 322 0.00 -16.34 3.34
C CYS A 322 0.67 -17.73 3.29
N VAL A 323 1.81 -17.84 2.65
CA VAL A 323 2.64 -19.06 2.69
C VAL A 323 3.45 -19.02 3.98
N PRO A 324 3.20 -19.91 4.96
CA PRO A 324 3.87 -19.81 6.25
C PRO A 324 5.35 -20.21 6.16
N LEU A 325 6.19 -19.50 6.91
CA LEU A 325 7.57 -19.91 7.17
C LEU A 325 7.59 -20.93 8.31
N PRO A 326 8.41 -21.98 8.20
CA PRO A 326 8.54 -22.96 9.28
C PRO A 326 9.21 -22.30 10.49
N LEU A 327 8.65 -22.51 11.68
CA LEU A 327 9.17 -21.99 12.94
C LEU A 327 9.62 -23.13 13.84
N LYS A 328 10.85 -23.04 14.36
CA LYS A 328 11.39 -23.99 15.35
C LYS A 328 11.59 -23.27 16.68
N CYS A 329 10.73 -23.56 17.63
CA CYS A 329 10.85 -23.04 18.99
C CYS A 329 11.86 -23.84 19.83
N LEU A 330 12.68 -23.14 20.60
CA LEU A 330 13.67 -23.70 21.52
C LEU A 330 13.24 -23.46 22.97
N ASP A 331 13.64 -24.34 23.86
CA ASP A 331 13.48 -24.21 25.32
C ASP A 331 14.85 -24.42 25.99
N PRO A 332 15.39 -23.47 26.75
CA PRO A 332 14.80 -22.16 27.03
C PRO A 332 14.71 -21.25 25.80
N VAL A 333 13.75 -20.30 25.82
CA VAL A 333 13.55 -19.33 24.73
C VAL A 333 14.77 -18.40 24.64
N PRO A 334 15.43 -18.28 23.48
CA PRO A 334 16.59 -17.40 23.28
C PRO A 334 16.21 -15.90 23.35
N SER A 335 17.20 -15.01 23.19
CA SER A 335 16.94 -13.58 23.09
C SER A 335 16.14 -13.24 21.82
N ASP A 336 15.40 -12.13 21.86
CA ASP A 336 14.54 -11.71 20.74
C ASP A 336 15.36 -11.50 19.44
N ILE A 337 16.58 -10.96 19.55
CA ILE A 337 17.46 -10.74 18.39
C ILE A 337 18.00 -12.07 17.83
N ASP A 338 18.33 -13.04 18.69
CA ASP A 338 18.80 -14.36 18.24
C ASP A 338 17.68 -15.12 17.51
N ILE A 339 16.47 -15.07 18.03
CA ILE A 339 15.28 -15.64 17.37
C ILE A 339 15.06 -14.99 15.99
N SER A 340 15.14 -13.67 15.91
CA SER A 340 14.98 -12.94 14.66
C SER A 340 16.00 -13.34 13.60
N ARG A 341 17.28 -13.53 14.01
CA ARG A 341 18.39 -13.92 13.14
C ARG A 341 18.35 -15.39 12.73
N ALA A 342 17.81 -16.25 13.57
CA ALA A 342 17.68 -17.67 13.28
C ALA A 342 16.67 -17.97 12.15
N GLN A 343 15.76 -17.03 11.87
CA GLN A 343 14.77 -17.15 10.81
C GLN A 343 15.25 -16.48 9.52
N GLN A 344 15.06 -17.15 8.38
CA GLN A 344 15.28 -16.58 7.06
C GLN A 344 14.00 -15.89 6.57
N PRO A 345 13.93 -14.55 6.51
CA PRO A 345 12.74 -13.87 6.01
C PRO A 345 12.52 -14.12 4.53
N LYS A 346 11.26 -14.13 4.07
CA LYS A 346 10.92 -14.03 2.65
C LYS A 346 11.42 -12.72 2.08
N HIS A 347 11.75 -12.70 0.79
CA HIS A 347 11.95 -11.42 0.10
C HIS A 347 10.65 -10.60 0.14
N ILE A 348 10.76 -9.29 0.32
CA ILE A 348 9.56 -8.44 0.53
C ILE A 348 8.61 -8.43 -0.66
N THR A 349 9.10 -8.72 -1.86
CA THR A 349 8.27 -8.87 -3.06
C THR A 349 7.36 -10.09 -3.00
N GLU A 350 7.81 -11.19 -2.37
CA GLU A 350 7.00 -12.40 -2.16
C GLU A 350 5.85 -12.09 -1.18
N VAL A 351 6.16 -11.40 -0.08
CA VAL A 351 5.14 -10.96 0.89
C VAL A 351 4.11 -10.01 0.25
N ALA A 352 4.57 -9.12 -0.63
CA ALA A 352 3.69 -8.22 -1.36
C ALA A 352 2.80 -8.96 -2.37
N GLU A 353 3.35 -9.95 -3.09
CA GLU A 353 2.60 -10.77 -4.04
C GLU A 353 1.53 -11.60 -3.33
N GLU A 354 1.84 -12.22 -2.19
CA GLU A 354 0.89 -12.95 -1.34
C GLU A 354 -0.30 -12.08 -0.90
N LEU A 355 -0.06 -10.79 -0.65
CA LEU A 355 -1.12 -9.80 -0.35
C LEU A 355 -1.87 -9.29 -1.59
N GLY A 356 -1.41 -9.61 -2.79
CA GLY A 356 -1.96 -9.06 -4.04
C GLY A 356 -1.57 -7.60 -4.31
N ILE A 357 -0.44 -7.14 -3.77
CA ILE A 357 0.19 -5.86 -4.09
C ILE A 357 1.00 -6.05 -5.37
N LYS A 358 0.85 -5.15 -6.34
CA LYS A 358 1.59 -5.21 -7.60
C LYS A 358 3.01 -4.69 -7.41
N GLU A 359 3.95 -5.16 -8.22
CA GLU A 359 5.34 -4.66 -8.21
C GLU A 359 5.42 -3.13 -8.41
N SER A 360 4.57 -2.58 -9.27
CA SER A 360 4.47 -1.12 -9.52
C SER A 360 3.91 -0.32 -8.33
N GLU A 361 3.30 -0.98 -7.35
CA GLU A 361 2.76 -0.41 -6.12
C GLU A 361 3.72 -0.54 -4.94
N LEU A 362 4.93 -1.11 -5.16
CA LEU A 362 5.91 -1.41 -4.13
C LEU A 362 7.23 -0.64 -4.38
N GLU A 363 7.72 0.07 -3.36
CA GLU A 363 9.03 0.69 -3.36
C GLU A 363 9.93 -0.03 -2.36
N GLN A 364 10.87 -0.83 -2.84
CA GLN A 364 11.76 -1.65 -2.01
C GLN A 364 12.80 -0.79 -1.28
N PHE A 365 13.00 -1.07 0.01
CA PHE A 365 14.04 -0.52 0.86
C PHE A 365 14.93 -1.67 1.40
N GLY A 366 15.72 -2.27 0.53
CA GLY A 366 16.46 -3.51 0.78
C GLY A 366 15.59 -4.74 0.49
N HIS A 367 15.94 -5.88 1.10
CA HIS A 367 15.34 -7.18 0.77
C HIS A 367 14.06 -7.47 1.55
N TYR A 368 13.91 -6.90 2.75
CA TYR A 368 12.94 -7.36 3.75
C TYR A 368 11.93 -6.29 4.17
N LYS A 369 12.01 -5.08 3.59
CA LYS A 369 11.04 -4.01 3.81
C LYS A 369 10.76 -3.22 2.54
N ALA A 370 9.58 -2.65 2.43
CA ALA A 370 9.19 -1.81 1.30
C ALA A 370 8.12 -0.81 1.71
N LYS A 371 7.99 0.28 0.97
CA LYS A 371 6.84 1.18 1.06
C LYS A 371 5.75 0.77 0.07
N VAL A 372 4.51 0.87 0.51
CA VAL A 372 3.34 0.51 -0.30
C VAL A 372 2.62 1.77 -0.77
N SER A 373 2.40 1.87 -2.08
CA SER A 373 1.71 2.98 -2.72
C SER A 373 0.25 3.08 -2.29
N LEU A 374 -0.27 4.30 -2.13
CA LEU A 374 -1.69 4.53 -1.83
C LEU A 374 -2.61 4.13 -3.00
N SER A 375 -2.09 3.99 -4.21
CA SER A 375 -2.82 3.48 -5.38
C SER A 375 -3.43 2.10 -5.18
N VAL A 376 -2.88 1.28 -4.28
CA VAL A 376 -3.48 0.00 -3.85
C VAL A 376 -4.90 0.21 -3.33
N TYR A 377 -5.11 1.22 -2.47
CA TYR A 377 -6.45 1.52 -1.96
C TYR A 377 -7.40 1.95 -3.08
N ASP A 378 -6.94 2.83 -3.98
CA ASP A 378 -7.77 3.31 -5.10
C ASP A 378 -8.18 2.18 -6.05
N ARG A 379 -7.28 1.23 -6.27
CA ARG A 379 -7.56 0.03 -7.07
C ARG A 379 -8.60 -0.91 -6.42
N LEU A 380 -8.56 -1.05 -5.09
CA LEU A 380 -9.36 -2.07 -4.39
C LEU A 380 -10.66 -1.53 -3.77
N LYS A 381 -10.80 -0.22 -3.56
CA LYS A 381 -11.90 0.37 -2.77
C LYS A 381 -13.30 0.05 -3.30
N GLU A 382 -13.46 -0.07 -4.63
CA GLU A 382 -14.76 -0.36 -5.26
C GLU A 382 -15.02 -1.87 -5.38
N ASP A 383 -13.97 -2.68 -5.51
CA ASP A 383 -14.08 -4.11 -5.83
C ASP A 383 -14.09 -5.01 -4.60
N ARG A 384 -13.58 -4.52 -3.46
CA ARG A 384 -13.51 -5.30 -2.22
C ARG A 384 -14.28 -4.65 -1.07
N ASP A 385 -14.92 -5.50 -0.28
CA ASP A 385 -15.38 -5.13 1.05
C ASP A 385 -14.19 -4.98 2.01
N ASN A 386 -14.42 -4.45 3.20
CA ASN A 386 -13.39 -4.47 4.23
C ASN A 386 -13.30 -5.86 4.89
N GLY A 387 -12.09 -6.26 5.24
CA GLY A 387 -11.84 -7.38 6.14
C GLY A 387 -12.32 -7.09 7.56
N ASN A 388 -12.17 -8.07 8.45
CA ASN A 388 -12.49 -7.95 9.86
C ASN A 388 -11.41 -7.13 10.58
N TYR A 389 -11.79 -6.16 11.37
CA TYR A 389 -10.89 -5.25 12.09
C TYR A 389 -10.84 -5.62 13.57
N VAL A 390 -9.66 -5.93 14.09
CA VAL A 390 -9.44 -6.37 15.48
C VAL A 390 -8.56 -5.38 16.19
N LEU A 391 -9.02 -4.89 17.34
CA LEU A 391 -8.26 -4.01 18.22
C LEU A 391 -7.71 -4.78 19.42
N VAL A 392 -6.38 -4.83 19.57
CA VAL A 392 -5.71 -5.36 20.75
C VAL A 392 -5.43 -4.22 21.73
N ALA A 393 -6.00 -4.32 22.90
CA ALA A 393 -5.76 -3.41 24.03
C ALA A 393 -5.42 -4.23 25.27
N GLY A 394 -5.18 -3.60 26.42
CA GLY A 394 -4.86 -4.33 27.65
C GLY A 394 -5.71 -3.86 28.83
N ILE A 395 -5.58 -4.59 29.92
CA ILE A 395 -5.96 -4.10 31.24
C ILE A 395 -4.98 -3.03 31.71
N THR A 396 -5.26 -2.34 32.82
CA THR A 396 -4.34 -1.33 33.39
C THR A 396 -2.93 -1.92 33.55
N PRO A 397 -1.89 -1.37 32.89
CA PRO A 397 -0.60 -2.01 32.82
C PRO A 397 0.19 -1.93 34.15
N THR A 398 1.15 -2.84 34.27
CA THR A 398 2.21 -2.80 35.30
C THR A 398 3.49 -2.15 34.73
N PRO A 399 4.45 -1.81 35.58
CA PRO A 399 5.78 -1.42 35.13
C PRO A 399 6.53 -2.50 34.34
N LEU A 400 6.10 -3.76 34.39
CA LEU A 400 6.71 -4.89 33.69
C LEU A 400 6.23 -5.06 32.24
N GLY A 401 5.08 -4.46 31.91
CA GLY A 401 4.43 -4.61 30.59
C GLY A 401 3.54 -5.85 30.52
N GLU A 402 2.60 -5.87 29.57
CA GLU A 402 1.57 -6.92 29.45
C GLU A 402 1.63 -7.71 28.13
N GLY A 403 2.59 -7.39 27.26
CA GLY A 403 2.81 -8.12 26.02
C GLY A 403 1.74 -7.89 24.91
N LYS A 404 1.13 -6.70 24.82
CA LYS A 404 0.14 -6.40 23.76
C LYS A 404 0.66 -6.58 22.36
N SER A 405 1.86 -6.02 22.05
CA SER A 405 2.46 -6.16 20.72
C SER A 405 2.80 -7.62 20.43
N THR A 406 3.29 -8.36 21.42
CA THR A 406 3.55 -9.81 21.31
C THR A 406 2.25 -10.56 21.02
N THR A 407 1.14 -10.22 21.71
CA THR A 407 -0.19 -10.81 21.44
C THR A 407 -0.69 -10.47 20.02
N THR A 408 -0.46 -9.23 19.56
CA THR A 408 -0.82 -8.81 18.20
C THR A 408 -0.09 -9.66 17.16
N MET A 409 1.22 -9.88 17.35
CA MET A 409 2.02 -10.72 16.45
C MET A 409 1.62 -12.20 16.54
N GLY A 410 1.48 -12.75 17.75
CA GLY A 410 1.05 -14.13 17.93
C GLY A 410 -0.33 -14.42 17.32
N LEU A 411 -1.28 -13.50 17.49
CA LEU A 411 -2.62 -13.62 16.91
C LEU A 411 -2.58 -13.58 15.37
N VAL A 412 -1.82 -12.66 14.76
CA VAL A 412 -1.76 -12.58 13.31
C VAL A 412 -1.00 -13.77 12.71
N GLN A 413 0.04 -14.27 13.39
CA GLN A 413 0.73 -15.50 13.00
C GLN A 413 -0.23 -16.71 13.07
N ALA A 414 -1.01 -16.83 14.14
CA ALA A 414 -1.99 -17.90 14.28
C ALA A 414 -3.06 -17.86 13.17
N LEU A 415 -3.59 -16.69 12.86
CA LEU A 415 -4.57 -16.51 11.78
C LEU A 415 -3.98 -16.90 10.42
N GLY A 416 -2.81 -16.35 10.06
CA GLY A 416 -2.18 -16.55 8.75
C GLY A 416 -1.54 -17.92 8.61
N ALA A 417 -0.59 -18.27 9.49
CA ALA A 417 0.24 -19.47 9.33
C ALA A 417 -0.45 -20.76 9.78
N HIS A 418 -1.34 -20.72 10.77
CA HIS A 418 -1.94 -21.94 11.34
C HIS A 418 -3.40 -22.15 10.93
N LEU A 419 -4.18 -21.08 10.74
CA LEU A 419 -5.58 -21.21 10.31
C LEU A 419 -5.76 -20.98 8.81
N GLY A 420 -4.73 -20.52 8.09
CA GLY A 420 -4.81 -20.23 6.65
C GLY A 420 -5.79 -19.10 6.31
N ILE A 421 -6.07 -18.21 7.26
CA ILE A 421 -6.95 -17.06 7.09
C ILE A 421 -6.10 -15.84 6.73
N PRO A 422 -6.40 -15.12 5.64
CA PRO A 422 -5.67 -13.90 5.30
C PRO A 422 -5.61 -12.93 6.49
N ALA A 423 -4.41 -12.55 6.92
CA ALA A 423 -4.23 -11.70 8.08
C ALA A 423 -3.09 -10.72 7.88
N VAL A 424 -3.24 -9.51 8.44
CA VAL A 424 -2.23 -8.44 8.42
C VAL A 424 -2.19 -7.79 9.80
N ALA A 425 -1.00 -7.59 10.36
CA ALA A 425 -0.84 -6.72 11.52
C ALA A 425 -0.60 -5.28 11.11
N ASN A 426 -1.20 -4.32 11.84
CA ASN A 426 -0.90 -2.91 11.72
C ASN A 426 -0.34 -2.39 13.03
N VAL A 427 0.96 -2.04 13.04
CA VAL A 427 1.65 -1.62 14.25
C VAL A 427 2.32 -0.26 14.10
N ARG A 428 2.63 0.35 15.22
CA ARG A 428 3.35 1.61 15.26
C ARG A 428 4.82 1.42 14.90
N GLN A 429 5.39 2.41 14.24
CA GLN A 429 6.84 2.53 14.10
C GLN A 429 7.45 2.95 15.46
N PRO A 430 8.49 2.26 15.95
CA PRO A 430 9.16 2.62 17.19
C PRO A 430 9.99 3.91 17.05
N SER A 431 10.12 4.65 18.17
CA SER A 431 11.02 5.80 18.30
C SER A 431 12.36 5.36 18.92
N MET A 432 13.43 6.03 18.54
CA MET A 432 14.78 5.74 19.08
C MET A 432 14.89 6.02 20.58
N GLY A 433 14.10 6.95 21.10
CA GLY A 433 14.10 7.26 22.52
C GLY A 433 13.79 6.05 23.41
N PRO A 434 12.65 5.35 23.25
CA PRO A 434 12.40 4.09 23.95
C PRO A 434 13.42 2.99 23.63
N THR A 435 13.84 2.85 22.39
CA THR A 435 14.78 1.81 21.93
C THR A 435 16.12 1.88 22.69
N PHE A 436 16.70 3.07 22.83
CA PHE A 436 17.95 3.28 23.56
C PHE A 436 17.76 3.73 25.03
N GLY A 437 16.51 3.84 25.49
CA GLY A 437 16.15 4.29 26.85
C GLY A 437 15.93 3.16 27.84
N VAL A 438 14.69 3.07 28.36
CA VAL A 438 14.33 2.13 29.44
C VAL A 438 13.47 0.97 28.92
N LYS A 439 12.75 1.14 27.81
CA LYS A 439 11.89 0.12 27.23
C LYS A 439 12.48 -0.35 25.91
N GLY A 440 12.48 -1.66 25.71
CA GLY A 440 12.82 -2.30 24.46
C GLY A 440 11.92 -1.88 23.28
N GLY A 441 12.31 -2.26 22.06
CA GLY A 441 11.58 -2.00 20.85
C GLY A 441 10.18 -2.59 20.83
N ALA A 442 9.37 -2.16 19.87
CA ALA A 442 7.94 -2.55 19.74
C ALA A 442 7.72 -3.70 18.76
N ALA A 443 8.74 -4.47 18.37
CA ALA A 443 8.65 -5.55 17.39
C ALA A 443 7.79 -6.75 17.82
N GLY A 444 7.44 -6.83 19.10
CA GLY A 444 6.91 -8.02 19.75
C GLY A 444 7.97 -8.62 20.67
N GLY A 445 7.97 -9.94 20.86
CA GLY A 445 9.00 -10.63 21.64
C GLY A 445 8.85 -12.14 21.61
N GLY A 446 9.92 -12.86 21.92
CA GLY A 446 9.98 -14.30 21.77
C GLY A 446 9.70 -14.73 20.33
N TYR A 447 8.92 -15.77 20.18
CA TYR A 447 8.53 -16.29 18.86
C TYR A 447 7.35 -15.55 18.19
N ALA A 448 6.90 -14.43 18.78
CA ALA A 448 5.83 -13.59 18.23
C ALA A 448 6.35 -12.17 17.99
N GLN A 449 7.10 -11.96 16.90
CA GLN A 449 7.73 -10.69 16.58
C GLN A 449 7.81 -10.41 15.08
N VAL A 450 8.05 -9.13 14.72
CA VAL A 450 8.34 -8.65 13.36
C VAL A 450 9.81 -8.86 13.04
N ILE A 451 10.10 -9.31 11.83
CA ILE A 451 11.48 -9.53 11.35
C ILE A 451 11.78 -8.79 10.03
N PRO A 452 13.06 -8.40 9.79
CA PRO A 452 14.19 -8.40 10.74
C PRO A 452 13.99 -7.38 11.88
N MET A 453 14.24 -7.82 13.12
CA MET A 453 13.99 -7.01 14.31
C MET A 453 14.85 -5.76 14.39
N ASP A 454 16.12 -5.85 14.02
CA ASP A 454 17.06 -4.75 13.98
C ASP A 454 16.61 -3.67 12.96
N GLU A 455 16.17 -4.06 11.75
CA GLU A 455 15.63 -3.12 10.77
C GLU A 455 14.33 -2.44 11.23
N PHE A 456 13.47 -3.16 11.95
CA PHE A 456 12.24 -2.64 12.51
C PHE A 456 12.50 -1.61 13.61
N ASN A 457 13.41 -1.91 14.54
CA ASN A 457 13.67 -1.09 15.75
C ASN A 457 14.60 0.10 15.49
N MET A 458 15.26 0.19 14.33
CA MET A 458 16.14 1.28 13.97
C MET A 458 15.42 2.35 13.11
N HIS A 459 16.04 2.82 12.04
CA HIS A 459 15.51 3.92 11.23
C HIS A 459 14.37 3.50 10.28
N LEU A 460 14.14 2.20 10.10
CA LEU A 460 13.20 1.62 9.16
C LEU A 460 13.38 2.21 7.75
N THR A 461 12.57 3.20 7.36
CA THR A 461 12.65 3.90 6.07
C THR A 461 12.84 5.43 6.22
N GLY A 462 13.09 5.91 7.44
CA GLY A 462 13.37 7.32 7.72
C GLY A 462 12.14 8.19 7.99
N ASP A 463 10.97 7.63 8.23
CA ASP A 463 9.72 8.39 8.43
C ASP A 463 9.78 9.32 9.64
N ILE A 464 10.32 8.85 10.76
CA ILE A 464 10.46 9.67 11.99
C ILE A 464 11.42 10.83 11.74
N HIS A 465 12.49 10.61 10.97
CA HIS A 465 13.41 11.67 10.57
C HIS A 465 12.70 12.74 9.70
N ALA A 466 11.88 12.32 8.74
CA ALA A 466 11.09 13.23 7.90
C ALA A 466 10.13 14.08 8.75
N ILE A 467 9.47 13.48 9.75
CA ILE A 467 8.60 14.17 10.70
C ILE A 467 9.41 15.18 11.55
N GLY A 468 10.59 14.78 12.03
CA GLY A 468 11.49 15.66 12.79
C GLY A 468 11.91 16.88 11.97
N ALA A 469 12.31 16.67 10.70
CA ALA A 469 12.65 17.75 9.77
C ALA A 469 11.46 18.69 9.50
N ALA A 470 10.28 18.13 9.27
CA ALA A 470 9.05 18.89 9.01
C ALA A 470 8.63 19.75 10.22
N ASN A 471 8.65 19.17 11.42
CA ASN A 471 8.28 19.89 12.64
C ASN A 471 9.30 21.00 12.98
N ASN A 472 10.58 20.72 12.81
CA ASN A 472 11.64 21.69 13.10
C ASN A 472 11.66 22.82 12.07
N LEU A 473 11.28 22.57 10.80
CA LEU A 473 11.05 23.60 9.81
C LEU A 473 9.94 24.56 10.27
N LEU A 474 8.80 24.01 10.75
CA LEU A 474 7.69 24.84 11.27
C LEU A 474 8.14 25.69 12.46
N ALA A 475 8.81 25.09 13.45
CA ALA A 475 9.30 25.83 14.63
C ALA A 475 10.29 26.94 14.25
N ALA A 476 11.21 26.66 13.31
CA ALA A 476 12.13 27.67 12.79
C ALA A 476 11.43 28.79 12.02
N ALA A 477 10.40 28.46 11.22
CA ALA A 477 9.62 29.44 10.48
C ALA A 477 8.84 30.37 11.41
N ILE A 478 8.26 29.87 12.50
CA ILE A 478 7.59 30.66 13.53
C ILE A 478 8.55 31.68 14.15
N ASP A 479 9.69 31.23 14.69
CA ASP A 479 10.68 32.13 15.31
C ASP A 479 11.21 33.16 14.30
N THR A 480 11.47 32.76 13.05
CA THR A 480 11.91 33.65 11.98
C THR A 480 10.87 34.72 11.65
N ARG A 481 9.58 34.34 11.56
CA ARG A 481 8.48 35.29 11.29
C ARG A 481 8.39 36.33 12.41
N MET A 482 8.37 35.92 13.67
CA MET A 482 8.32 36.82 14.82
C MET A 482 9.50 37.76 14.87
N PHE A 483 10.72 37.26 14.62
CA PHE A 483 11.94 38.09 14.57
C PHE A 483 11.86 39.13 13.46
N HIS A 484 11.42 38.78 12.25
CA HIS A 484 11.29 39.72 11.16
C HIS A 484 10.15 40.74 11.37
N GLU A 485 9.06 40.32 11.99
CA GLU A 485 7.98 41.23 12.36
C GLU A 485 8.39 42.24 13.45
N SER A 486 9.25 41.84 14.40
CA SER A 486 9.76 42.76 15.46
C SER A 486 10.81 43.75 14.95
N THR A 487 11.54 43.43 13.87
CA THR A 487 12.70 44.22 13.41
C THR A 487 12.44 45.01 12.11
N GLN A 488 11.27 44.88 11.47
CA GLN A 488 10.97 45.50 10.18
C GLN A 488 9.67 46.31 10.21
N SER A 489 9.61 47.38 9.42
CA SER A 489 8.36 48.10 9.16
C SER A 489 7.47 47.28 8.21
N ASP A 490 6.16 47.52 8.24
CA ASP A 490 5.15 46.82 7.40
C ASP A 490 5.52 46.85 5.93
N LYS A 491 5.93 48.00 5.43
CA LYS A 491 6.32 48.20 4.03
C LYS A 491 7.56 47.39 3.65
N ALA A 492 8.56 47.34 4.54
CA ALA A 492 9.78 46.56 4.31
C ALA A 492 9.48 45.07 4.38
N LEU A 493 8.68 44.63 5.36
CA LEU A 493 8.27 43.26 5.55
C LEU A 493 7.46 42.73 4.36
N TYR A 494 6.46 43.50 3.92
CA TYR A 494 5.66 43.17 2.73
C TYR A 494 6.52 43.01 1.47
N LYS A 495 7.42 43.96 1.20
CA LYS A 495 8.32 43.88 0.03
C LYS A 495 9.23 42.65 0.03
N ARG A 496 9.66 42.22 1.20
CA ARG A 496 10.50 41.03 1.35
C ARG A 496 9.71 39.71 1.27
N LEU A 497 8.49 39.68 1.79
CA LEU A 497 7.59 38.55 1.68
C LEU A 497 7.13 38.28 0.24
N VAL A 498 6.85 39.41 -0.49
CA VAL A 498 6.40 39.34 -1.89
C VAL A 498 7.41 40.05 -2.79
N PRO A 499 8.59 39.43 -3.03
CA PRO A 499 9.65 40.09 -3.80
C PRO A 499 9.32 40.19 -5.30
N VAL A 500 9.89 41.17 -5.96
CA VAL A 500 9.88 41.24 -7.42
C VAL A 500 10.75 40.14 -8.00
N LYS A 501 10.19 39.26 -8.82
CA LYS A 501 10.91 38.21 -9.56
C LYS A 501 10.61 38.43 -11.06
N LYS A 502 11.65 38.52 -11.88
CA LYS A 502 11.50 38.79 -13.34
C LYS A 502 10.59 39.98 -13.66
N GLY A 503 10.74 41.06 -12.89
CA GLY A 503 9.99 42.30 -13.09
C GLY A 503 8.55 42.33 -12.57
N GLN A 504 8.06 41.27 -11.94
CA GLN A 504 6.68 41.17 -11.41
C GLN A 504 6.66 40.62 -9.99
N ARG A 505 5.66 41.03 -9.20
CA ARG A 505 5.29 40.40 -7.94
C ARG A 505 4.18 39.38 -8.19
N LYS A 506 4.21 38.26 -7.49
CA LYS A 506 3.12 37.27 -7.55
C LYS A 506 2.92 36.66 -6.17
N PHE A 507 1.69 36.48 -5.77
CA PHE A 507 1.35 35.69 -4.60
C PHE A 507 1.52 34.20 -4.89
N THR A 508 2.04 33.46 -3.90
CA THR A 508 2.03 32.00 -3.90
C THR A 508 0.63 31.48 -3.54
N PRO A 509 0.31 30.19 -3.81
CA PRO A 509 -0.98 29.61 -3.41
C PRO A 509 -1.30 29.78 -1.91
N SER A 510 -0.31 29.59 -1.00
CA SER A 510 -0.49 29.82 0.44
C SER A 510 -0.80 31.29 0.76
N MET A 511 -0.16 32.23 0.06
CA MET A 511 -0.43 33.67 0.23
C MET A 511 -1.85 34.03 -0.21
N LEU A 512 -2.35 33.44 -1.30
CA LEU A 512 -3.74 33.65 -1.74
C LEU A 512 -4.75 33.10 -0.72
N LYS A 513 -4.49 31.95 -0.11
CA LYS A 513 -5.33 31.41 0.98
C LYS A 513 -5.34 32.35 2.20
N ARG A 514 -4.19 32.94 2.53
CA ARG A 514 -4.11 33.93 3.61
C ARG A 514 -4.90 35.19 3.31
N LEU A 515 -4.82 35.74 2.08
CA LEU A 515 -5.66 36.87 1.67
C LEU A 515 -7.15 36.55 1.84
N GLN A 516 -7.57 35.37 1.38
CA GLN A 516 -8.95 34.90 1.52
C GLN A 516 -9.38 34.82 3.00
N LYS A 517 -8.55 34.23 3.88
CA LYS A 517 -8.80 34.17 5.33
C LYS A 517 -8.97 35.58 5.94
N LEU A 518 -8.17 36.54 5.51
CA LEU A 518 -8.24 37.93 5.96
C LEU A 518 -9.39 38.74 5.34
N GLY A 519 -10.19 38.15 4.43
CA GLY A 519 -11.26 38.83 3.70
C GLY A 519 -10.76 39.85 2.68
N ILE A 520 -9.51 39.74 2.23
CA ILE A 520 -8.89 40.62 1.24
C ILE A 520 -9.19 40.08 -0.16
N THR A 521 -9.94 40.80 -0.96
CA THR A 521 -10.38 40.36 -2.29
C THR A 521 -9.39 40.70 -3.40
N GLU A 522 -8.53 41.72 -3.19
CA GLU A 522 -7.49 42.08 -4.15
C GLU A 522 -6.39 41.00 -4.21
N THR A 523 -6.10 40.55 -5.43
CA THR A 523 -5.11 39.47 -5.68
C THR A 523 -3.89 39.95 -6.46
N ASP A 524 -3.87 41.25 -6.85
CA ASP A 524 -2.70 41.87 -7.45
C ASP A 524 -1.80 42.45 -6.34
N PRO A 525 -0.57 41.93 -6.16
CA PRO A 525 0.32 42.36 -5.08
C PRO A 525 0.69 43.85 -5.12
N ASP A 526 0.63 44.48 -6.28
CA ASP A 526 1.00 45.92 -6.45
C ASP A 526 -0.19 46.86 -6.25
N LYS A 527 -1.42 46.32 -6.05
CA LYS A 527 -2.65 47.07 -5.82
C LYS A 527 -3.22 47.02 -4.42
N LEU A 528 -2.63 46.18 -3.53
CA LEU A 528 -3.08 46.18 -2.14
C LEU A 528 -2.97 47.54 -1.49
N SER A 529 -3.98 47.88 -0.68
CA SER A 529 -3.89 49.06 0.20
C SER A 529 -2.75 48.90 1.22
N GLU A 530 -2.20 50.01 1.71
CA GLU A 530 -1.15 49.93 2.75
C GLU A 530 -1.64 49.20 4.00
N ALA A 531 -2.92 49.36 4.37
CA ALA A 531 -3.54 48.68 5.49
C ALA A 531 -3.66 47.15 5.25
N ASP A 532 -4.08 46.73 4.05
CA ASP A 532 -4.20 45.30 3.72
C ASP A 532 -2.83 44.65 3.56
N ALA A 533 -1.86 45.35 2.99
CA ALA A 533 -0.48 44.91 2.90
C ALA A 533 0.13 44.67 4.31
N ALA A 534 -0.15 45.56 5.28
CA ALA A 534 0.28 45.39 6.67
C ALA A 534 -0.42 44.22 7.34
N ARG A 535 -1.74 44.08 7.21
CA ARG A 535 -2.53 42.95 7.73
C ARG A 535 -2.06 41.59 7.16
N PHE A 536 -1.79 41.58 5.85
CA PHE A 536 -1.26 40.39 5.19
C PHE A 536 0.15 40.05 5.69
N ALA A 537 1.03 41.04 5.83
CA ALA A 537 2.44 40.82 6.15
C ALA A 537 2.66 40.34 7.59
N ARG A 538 1.82 40.76 8.55
CA ARG A 538 1.99 40.41 9.96
C ARG A 538 1.10 39.25 10.36
N LEU A 539 1.68 38.29 11.09
CA LEU A 539 0.96 37.25 11.81
C LEU A 539 0.54 37.75 13.20
N ASP A 540 1.27 38.70 13.73
CA ASP A 540 1.09 39.28 15.05
C ASP A 540 0.97 38.24 16.18
N LEU A 541 1.84 37.19 16.11
CA LEU A 541 1.82 36.08 17.05
C LEU A 541 2.13 36.57 18.47
N ASP A 542 1.33 36.11 19.44
CA ASP A 542 1.65 36.20 20.85
C ASP A 542 2.68 35.13 21.22
N PRO A 543 3.93 35.48 21.67
CA PRO A 543 4.97 34.53 22.01
C PRO A 543 4.56 33.51 23.09
N GLU A 544 3.70 33.91 24.04
CA GLU A 544 3.27 33.04 25.14
C GLU A 544 2.21 32.01 24.70
N SER A 545 1.53 32.24 23.59
CA SER A 545 0.55 31.33 23.03
C SER A 545 1.14 30.19 22.22
N ILE A 546 2.44 30.21 21.91
CA ILE A 546 3.09 29.25 21.01
C ILE A 546 3.20 27.88 21.68
N GLN A 547 2.53 26.88 21.10
CA GLN A 547 2.57 25.50 21.58
C GLN A 547 3.59 24.63 20.83
N ILE A 548 3.99 25.01 19.62
CA ILE A 548 4.91 24.23 18.78
C ILE A 548 6.34 24.34 19.32
N LYS A 549 6.91 23.20 19.67
CA LYS A 549 8.30 23.04 20.07
C LYS A 549 9.11 22.38 18.95
N ARG A 550 10.45 22.48 19.02
CA ARG A 550 11.33 21.63 18.23
C ARG A 550 11.27 20.18 18.73
N VAL A 551 11.67 19.24 17.90
CA VAL A 551 11.67 17.82 18.28
C VAL A 551 13.01 17.17 18.02
N VAL A 552 13.27 16.11 18.80
CA VAL A 552 14.43 15.22 18.67
C VAL A 552 13.99 13.79 18.99
N ASP A 553 14.53 12.80 18.28
CA ASP A 553 14.10 11.39 18.48
C ASP A 553 15.02 10.64 19.47
N VAL A 554 15.38 11.29 20.55
CA VAL A 554 16.12 10.70 21.68
C VAL A 554 15.53 11.14 23.01
N ASN A 555 15.80 10.39 24.08
CA ASN A 555 15.44 10.75 25.43
C ASN A 555 16.47 11.75 26.00
N ASP A 556 16.08 13.03 26.13
CA ASP A 556 16.98 14.08 26.68
C ASP A 556 16.23 15.03 27.60
N ARG A 557 16.39 14.84 28.92
CA ARG A 557 15.76 15.68 29.95
C ARG A 557 16.30 17.12 30.00
N PHE A 558 17.52 17.37 29.47
CA PHE A 558 18.10 18.71 29.47
C PHE A 558 17.46 19.65 28.46
N LEU A 559 16.75 19.09 27.47
CA LEU A 559 16.04 19.86 26.45
C LEU A 559 14.59 20.24 26.85
N ARG A 560 14.13 19.89 28.05
CA ARG A 560 12.76 20.23 28.51
C ARG A 560 12.52 21.72 28.60
N GLN A 561 13.58 22.51 28.94
CA GLN A 561 13.50 23.94 28.94
C GLN A 561 14.81 24.53 28.41
N VAL A 562 14.72 25.30 27.34
CA VAL A 562 15.85 25.99 26.70
C VAL A 562 15.44 27.42 26.35
N THR A 563 16.42 28.30 26.23
CA THR A 563 16.22 29.64 25.69
C THR A 563 16.85 29.74 24.31
N VAL A 564 16.03 30.04 23.31
CA VAL A 564 16.47 30.22 21.89
C VAL A 564 16.68 31.71 21.59
N GLY A 565 17.41 32.00 20.49
CA GLY A 565 17.66 33.39 20.06
C GLY A 565 18.71 34.14 20.89
N GLN A 566 19.70 33.45 21.46
CA GLN A 566 20.69 34.08 22.33
C GLN A 566 21.93 34.64 21.60
N ALA A 567 22.08 34.36 20.29
CA ALA A 567 23.21 34.87 19.53
C ALA A 567 23.07 36.40 19.28
N PRO A 568 24.18 37.12 19.11
CA PRO A 568 24.14 38.58 18.86
C PRO A 568 23.35 39.00 17.62
N THR A 569 23.25 38.11 16.63
CA THR A 569 22.51 38.33 15.40
C THR A 569 20.99 38.44 15.62
N GLU A 570 20.45 37.86 16.67
CA GLU A 570 19.05 37.92 17.10
C GLU A 570 18.69 39.18 17.89
N LYS A 571 19.66 40.09 18.11
CA LYS A 571 19.45 41.43 18.69
C LYS A 571 18.66 41.44 20.00
N GLY A 572 18.85 40.41 20.84
CA GLY A 572 18.15 40.25 22.10
C GLY A 572 16.75 39.69 22.02
N PHE A 573 16.29 39.27 20.84
CA PHE A 573 15.00 38.58 20.65
C PHE A 573 15.14 37.15 21.11
N THR A 574 14.84 36.89 22.38
CA THR A 574 14.94 35.55 23.00
C THR A 574 13.55 35.01 23.36
N ARG A 575 13.41 33.69 23.35
CA ARG A 575 12.19 32.99 23.78
C ARG A 575 12.53 31.74 24.58
N LYS A 576 11.85 31.54 25.73
CA LYS A 576 11.85 30.28 26.46
C LYS A 576 10.99 29.27 25.73
N THR A 577 11.50 28.05 25.54
CA THR A 577 10.82 26.96 24.90
C THR A 577 11.39 25.63 25.42
N GLY A 578 11.11 24.53 24.77
CA GLY A 578 11.67 23.20 25.02
C GLY A 578 11.68 22.36 23.77
N PHE A 579 12.03 21.10 23.92
CA PHE A 579 11.90 20.08 22.89
C PHE A 579 10.91 19.03 23.33
N ASP A 580 10.24 18.41 22.37
CA ASP A 580 9.48 17.18 22.54
C ASP A 580 10.18 16.03 21.81
N ILE A 581 9.88 14.78 22.17
CA ILE A 581 10.32 13.64 21.36
C ILE A 581 9.53 13.65 20.04
N THR A 582 10.15 13.28 18.94
CA THR A 582 9.56 13.40 17.59
C THR A 582 8.16 12.77 17.48
N VAL A 583 7.97 11.63 18.12
CA VAL A 583 6.67 10.91 18.12
C VAL A 583 5.57 11.59 18.97
N ALA A 584 5.92 12.62 19.77
CA ALA A 584 4.95 13.44 20.50
C ALA A 584 4.45 14.64 19.68
N SER A 585 5.02 14.92 18.51
CA SER A 585 4.62 16.05 17.67
C SER A 585 3.20 15.90 17.12
N GLU A 586 2.55 17.05 16.89
CA GLU A 586 1.24 17.05 16.20
C GLU A 586 1.36 16.51 14.75
N ILE A 587 2.50 16.72 14.08
CA ILE A 587 2.75 16.19 12.73
C ILE A 587 2.69 14.65 12.73
N MET A 588 3.23 13.99 13.75
CA MET A 588 3.10 12.54 13.91
C MET A 588 1.63 12.12 14.08
N ALA A 589 0.85 12.86 14.86
CA ALA A 589 -0.59 12.61 15.03
C ALA A 589 -1.37 12.84 13.74
N ILE A 590 -1.02 13.87 12.97
CA ILE A 590 -1.58 14.14 11.64
C ILE A 590 -1.31 12.97 10.70
N LEU A 591 -0.07 12.49 10.61
CA LEU A 591 0.28 11.34 9.77
C LEU A 591 -0.56 10.11 10.15
N ALA A 592 -0.74 9.86 11.46
CA ALA A 592 -1.51 8.73 11.95
C ALA A 592 -3.02 8.83 11.64
N LEU A 593 -3.57 10.05 11.55
CA LEU A 593 -5.02 10.28 11.35
C LEU A 593 -5.38 10.66 9.91
N SER A 594 -4.42 10.86 9.04
CA SER A 594 -4.65 11.19 7.64
C SER A 594 -5.15 9.97 6.85
N ARG A 595 -5.99 10.22 5.85
CA ARG A 595 -6.59 9.21 4.97
C ARG A 595 -5.84 9.04 3.65
N ASP A 596 -5.15 10.09 3.23
CA ASP A 596 -4.39 10.20 1.99
C ASP A 596 -3.47 11.44 2.04
N LEU A 597 -2.75 11.72 0.96
CA LEU A 597 -1.82 12.85 0.88
C LEU A 597 -2.54 14.20 0.87
N GLU A 598 -3.72 14.31 0.29
CA GLU A 598 -4.50 15.54 0.25
C GLU A 598 -5.03 15.88 1.65
N ASP A 599 -5.61 14.91 2.35
CA ASP A 599 -6.07 15.07 3.73
C ASP A 599 -4.88 15.42 4.67
N LEU A 600 -3.71 14.81 4.46
CA LEU A 600 -2.48 15.17 5.19
C LEU A 600 -2.12 16.64 4.93
N ARG A 601 -2.14 17.09 3.68
CA ARG A 601 -1.85 18.50 3.32
C ARG A 601 -2.82 19.48 3.96
N ASP A 602 -4.10 19.14 3.97
CA ASP A 602 -5.14 19.97 4.56
C ASP A 602 -5.01 20.04 6.09
N ARG A 603 -4.73 18.90 6.74
CA ARG A 603 -4.48 18.83 8.18
C ARG A 603 -3.26 19.64 8.59
N VAL A 604 -2.15 19.51 7.87
CA VAL A 604 -0.94 20.31 8.11
C VAL A 604 -1.24 21.80 7.97
N GLY A 605 -2.03 22.21 6.97
CA GLY A 605 -2.44 23.60 6.79
C GLY A 605 -3.24 24.17 7.97
N ARG A 606 -4.05 23.34 8.62
CA ARG A 606 -4.90 23.72 9.76
C ARG A 606 -4.20 23.67 11.13
N MET A 607 -2.96 23.17 11.22
CA MET A 607 -2.22 23.20 12.48
C MET A 607 -2.18 24.61 13.05
N VAL A 608 -2.68 24.79 14.27
CA VAL A 608 -2.61 26.06 14.99
C VAL A 608 -1.26 26.15 15.69
N VAL A 609 -0.46 27.13 15.32
CA VAL A 609 0.88 27.34 15.89
C VAL A 609 0.86 28.19 17.16
N GLY A 610 -0.15 28.99 17.32
CA GLY A 610 -0.41 29.91 18.43
C GLY A 610 -1.57 30.83 18.06
N SER A 611 -1.83 31.83 18.90
CA SER A 611 -2.82 32.87 18.64
C SER A 611 -2.14 34.20 18.32
N SER A 612 -2.79 35.05 17.54
CA SER A 612 -2.39 36.46 17.43
C SER A 612 -2.67 37.18 18.75
N ARG A 613 -2.10 38.39 18.94
CA ARG A 613 -2.41 39.22 20.11
C ARG A 613 -3.90 39.63 20.20
N ALA A 614 -4.63 39.53 19.08
CA ALA A 614 -6.07 39.74 19.04
C ALA A 614 -6.86 38.47 19.42
N GLY A 615 -6.21 37.36 19.75
CA GLY A 615 -6.83 36.08 20.11
C GLY A 615 -7.21 35.16 18.92
N GLU A 616 -6.93 35.55 17.70
CA GLU A 616 -7.24 34.76 16.49
C GLU A 616 -6.23 33.64 16.28
N PRO A 617 -6.66 32.43 15.88
CA PRO A 617 -5.74 31.32 15.64
C PRO A 617 -4.85 31.55 14.41
N VAL A 618 -3.55 31.42 14.58
CA VAL A 618 -2.55 31.47 13.49
C VAL A 618 -2.15 30.03 13.13
N THR A 619 -2.21 29.74 11.82
CA THR A 619 -2.00 28.38 11.33
C THR A 619 -0.67 28.21 10.57
N ALA A 620 -0.25 26.96 10.33
CA ALA A 620 0.89 26.62 9.50
C ALA A 620 0.71 27.11 8.04
N GLU A 621 -0.53 27.21 7.55
CA GLU A 621 -0.84 27.84 6.26
C GLU A 621 -0.56 29.34 6.30
N ASP A 622 -0.90 30.05 7.38
CA ASP A 622 -0.61 31.48 7.58
C ASP A 622 0.90 31.77 7.64
N VAL A 623 1.66 30.87 8.28
CA VAL A 623 3.14 30.92 8.29
C VAL A 623 3.71 30.69 6.88
N GLY A 624 3.01 29.95 6.04
CA GLY A 624 3.35 29.70 4.63
C GLY A 624 4.23 28.46 4.40
N CYS A 625 4.38 27.58 5.40
CA CYS A 625 5.26 26.38 5.29
C CYS A 625 4.52 25.05 5.09
N ALA A 626 3.17 25.05 5.08
CA ALA A 626 2.38 23.82 4.99
C ALA A 626 2.71 22.97 3.75
N GLY A 627 2.93 23.59 2.59
CA GLY A 627 3.34 22.87 1.37
C GLY A 627 4.72 22.21 1.50
N ALA A 628 5.69 22.91 2.10
CA ALA A 628 7.04 22.37 2.33
C ALA A 628 7.03 21.19 3.33
N ILE A 629 6.24 21.29 4.39
CA ILE A 629 6.02 20.21 5.36
C ILE A 629 5.44 18.99 4.65
N THR A 630 4.40 19.18 3.83
CA THR A 630 3.79 18.07 3.06
C THR A 630 4.78 17.42 2.09
N ALA A 631 5.64 18.23 1.44
CA ALA A 631 6.69 17.71 0.57
C ALA A 631 7.71 16.84 1.32
N LEU A 632 8.11 17.23 2.54
CA LEU A 632 8.96 16.41 3.40
C LEU A 632 8.30 15.09 3.81
N LEU A 633 6.98 15.06 3.92
CA LEU A 633 6.21 13.88 4.34
C LEU A 633 5.71 13.04 3.17
N LYS A 634 6.00 13.40 1.91
CA LYS A 634 5.46 12.74 0.72
C LYS A 634 5.70 11.23 0.70
N ASP A 635 6.88 10.79 1.13
CA ASP A 635 7.21 9.36 1.18
C ASP A 635 6.84 8.74 2.53
N ALA A 636 6.86 9.51 3.61
CA ALA A 636 6.43 9.05 4.94
C ALA A 636 4.94 8.73 5.02
N VAL A 637 4.10 9.23 4.09
CA VAL A 637 2.66 8.92 4.02
C VAL A 637 2.37 7.48 3.57
N LYS A 638 3.32 6.82 2.93
CA LYS A 638 3.21 5.44 2.47
C LYS A 638 3.55 4.48 3.64
N PRO A 639 2.68 3.50 3.95
CA PRO A 639 3.00 2.50 4.97
C PRO A 639 4.19 1.61 4.59
N ASN A 640 4.92 1.16 5.59
CA ASN A 640 6.00 0.19 5.42
C ASN A 640 5.45 -1.22 5.55
N LEU A 641 5.81 -2.10 4.62
CA LEU A 641 5.51 -3.52 4.64
C LEU A 641 6.71 -4.28 5.18
N MET A 642 6.45 -5.19 6.12
CA MET A 642 7.38 -6.17 6.71
C MET A 642 6.65 -7.50 6.91
N GLN A 643 7.22 -8.40 7.70
CA GLN A 643 6.65 -9.72 8.00
C GLN A 643 6.93 -10.15 9.44
N THR A 644 6.16 -11.12 9.92
CA THR A 644 6.43 -11.82 11.20
C THR A 644 7.41 -12.97 11.00
N LEU A 645 7.85 -13.59 12.10
CA LEU A 645 8.67 -14.82 12.09
C LEU A 645 8.07 -15.95 11.24
N GLU A 646 6.76 -16.05 11.16
CA GLU A 646 6.05 -17.07 10.36
C GLU A 646 5.59 -16.54 8.98
N GLY A 647 6.15 -15.42 8.54
CA GLY A 647 5.93 -14.88 7.19
C GLY A 647 4.58 -14.18 6.98
N THR A 648 3.82 -13.92 8.05
CA THR A 648 2.56 -13.16 7.95
C THR A 648 2.85 -11.66 7.75
N PRO A 649 2.18 -10.96 6.82
CA PRO A 649 2.45 -9.57 6.51
C PRO A 649 2.19 -8.61 7.68
N VAL A 650 3.01 -7.57 7.79
CA VAL A 650 2.90 -6.51 8.81
C VAL A 650 3.04 -5.15 8.14
N PHE A 651 2.07 -4.25 8.35
CA PHE A 651 2.25 -2.83 8.09
C PHE A 651 2.78 -2.12 9.32
N VAL A 652 3.86 -1.37 9.13
CA VAL A 652 4.49 -0.52 10.15
C VAL A 652 4.34 0.92 9.71
N HIS A 653 3.52 1.71 10.41
CA HIS A 653 3.28 3.08 9.96
C HIS A 653 2.85 4.01 11.09
N ALA A 654 3.43 5.22 11.11
CA ALA A 654 3.29 6.21 12.15
C ALA A 654 3.60 5.64 13.55
N GLY A 655 3.77 6.47 14.52
CA GLY A 655 4.10 6.05 15.89
C GLY A 655 3.70 7.09 16.93
N PRO A 656 2.43 7.61 16.89
CA PRO A 656 2.04 8.71 17.76
C PRO A 656 2.13 8.30 19.24
N PHE A 657 2.65 9.23 20.04
CA PHE A 657 2.89 9.04 21.46
C PHE A 657 1.59 8.79 22.22
N ALA A 658 1.49 7.65 22.91
CA ALA A 658 0.24 7.22 23.53
C ALA A 658 -0.23 8.08 24.70
N ASN A 659 0.66 8.91 25.31
CA ASN A 659 0.31 9.76 26.45
C ASN A 659 -0.62 10.92 26.06
N ILE A 660 -0.41 11.53 24.90
CA ILE A 660 -1.09 12.76 24.45
C ILE A 660 -1.76 12.62 23.09
N SER A 661 -1.65 11.47 22.45
CA SER A 661 -2.23 11.19 21.14
C SER A 661 -2.92 9.82 21.11
N ILE A 662 -3.30 9.32 19.92
CA ILE A 662 -4.08 8.08 19.78
C ILE A 662 -3.31 6.80 20.17
N GLY A 663 -1.97 6.82 20.13
CA GLY A 663 -1.19 5.65 20.50
C GLY A 663 -1.45 4.39 19.67
N ALA A 664 -1.78 4.54 18.40
CA ALA A 664 -2.10 3.45 17.47
C ALA A 664 -1.46 3.71 16.10
N SER A 665 -1.39 2.70 15.26
CA SER A 665 -0.97 2.80 13.85
C SER A 665 -1.88 3.73 13.04
N SER A 666 -1.52 4.02 11.79
CA SER A 666 -2.22 5.01 10.97
C SER A 666 -3.54 4.53 10.38
N VAL A 667 -4.41 5.47 10.08
CA VAL A 667 -5.67 5.26 9.33
C VAL A 667 -5.37 4.76 7.90
N ILE A 668 -4.30 5.26 7.27
CA ILE A 668 -3.88 4.83 5.92
C ILE A 668 -3.54 3.34 5.92
N ALA A 669 -2.72 2.88 6.86
CA ALA A 669 -2.37 1.46 6.97
C ALA A 669 -3.61 0.58 7.21
N ASP A 670 -4.54 1.03 8.06
CA ASP A 670 -5.79 0.30 8.31
C ASP A 670 -6.65 0.18 7.04
N ARG A 671 -6.83 1.29 6.31
CA ARG A 671 -7.65 1.30 5.08
C ARG A 671 -7.06 0.40 4.01
N LEU A 672 -5.73 0.43 3.83
CA LEU A 672 -5.03 -0.44 2.89
C LEU A 672 -5.17 -1.91 3.28
N ALA A 673 -4.82 -2.24 4.51
CA ALA A 673 -4.86 -3.62 5.01
C ALA A 673 -6.28 -4.21 4.95
N LEU A 674 -7.30 -3.46 5.38
CA LEU A 674 -8.70 -3.92 5.34
C LEU A 674 -9.19 -4.22 3.92
N LYS A 675 -8.73 -3.45 2.92
CA LYS A 675 -9.04 -3.74 1.51
C LYS A 675 -8.25 -4.92 0.97
N LEU A 676 -6.99 -5.07 1.35
CA LEU A 676 -6.14 -6.19 0.91
C LEU A 676 -6.69 -7.54 1.37
N VAL A 677 -7.10 -7.65 2.63
CA VAL A 677 -7.68 -8.90 3.17
C VAL A 677 -9.21 -8.97 3.06
N GLY A 678 -9.82 -8.01 2.40
CA GLY A 678 -11.27 -7.94 2.21
C GLY A 678 -11.78 -8.95 1.17
N SER A 679 -13.05 -9.34 1.28
CA SER A 679 -13.70 -10.21 0.30
C SER A 679 -13.99 -9.49 -1.01
N HIS A 680 -13.88 -10.19 -2.14
CA HIS A 680 -14.32 -9.67 -3.42
C HIS A 680 -15.85 -9.59 -3.48
N LYS A 681 -16.39 -8.42 -3.85
CA LYS A 681 -17.84 -8.21 -3.98
C LYS A 681 -18.51 -9.10 -5.04
N SER A 682 -17.75 -9.48 -6.07
CA SER A 682 -18.21 -10.35 -7.16
C SER A 682 -17.90 -11.83 -6.93
N ALA A 683 -17.29 -12.20 -5.80
CA ALA A 683 -16.91 -13.59 -5.54
C ALA A 683 -18.14 -14.46 -5.28
N PRO A 684 -18.22 -15.68 -5.83
CA PRO A 684 -19.27 -16.63 -5.50
C PRO A 684 -19.27 -16.94 -3.99
N ALA A 685 -20.46 -17.00 -3.40
CA ALA A 685 -20.60 -17.38 -1.99
C ALA A 685 -19.92 -18.74 -1.72
N GLY A 686 -19.14 -18.82 -0.64
CA GLY A 686 -18.39 -20.01 -0.26
C GLY A 686 -17.04 -20.20 -0.99
N SER A 687 -16.66 -19.34 -1.93
CA SER A 687 -15.33 -19.36 -2.52
C SER A 687 -14.29 -18.73 -1.57
N ALA A 688 -13.00 -19.08 -1.72
CA ALA A 688 -11.91 -18.47 -0.96
C ALA A 688 -11.86 -16.93 -1.13
N ALA A 689 -12.20 -16.42 -2.31
CA ALA A 689 -12.28 -14.98 -2.58
C ALA A 689 -13.45 -14.27 -1.88
N ALA A 690 -14.45 -14.99 -1.38
CA ALA A 690 -15.55 -14.47 -0.57
C ALA A 690 -15.20 -14.44 0.94
N THR A 691 -14.08 -15.04 1.36
CA THR A 691 -13.65 -15.05 2.74
C THR A 691 -13.07 -13.70 3.14
N LYS A 692 -13.55 -13.14 4.25
CA LYS A 692 -12.99 -11.93 4.85
C LYS A 692 -11.82 -12.33 5.75
N GLY A 693 -10.66 -11.78 5.46
CA GLY A 693 -9.50 -11.89 6.34
C GLY A 693 -9.55 -10.92 7.52
N PHE A 694 -8.45 -10.82 8.26
CA PHE A 694 -8.34 -10.05 9.49
C PHE A 694 -7.21 -9.01 9.44
N VAL A 695 -7.51 -7.84 9.97
CA VAL A 695 -6.50 -6.81 10.27
C VAL A 695 -6.44 -6.66 11.78
N VAL A 696 -5.27 -6.93 12.36
CA VAL A 696 -5.04 -6.83 13.80
C VAL A 696 -4.19 -5.60 14.08
N THR A 697 -4.72 -4.68 14.87
CA THR A 697 -4.00 -3.47 15.30
C THR A 697 -4.00 -3.36 16.83
N GLU A 698 -3.11 -2.51 17.36
CA GLU A 698 -3.00 -2.32 18.80
C GLU A 698 -3.29 -0.87 19.25
N ALA A 699 -3.74 -0.71 20.49
CA ALA A 699 -3.80 0.57 21.17
C ALA A 699 -2.79 0.64 22.31
N GLY A 700 -2.18 1.82 22.49
CA GLY A 700 -1.22 2.06 23.56
C GLY A 700 -1.87 2.01 24.95
N PHE A 701 -1.14 1.54 25.95
CA PHE A 701 -1.60 1.36 27.34
C PHE A 701 -2.78 0.38 27.48
N ASP A 702 -3.80 0.74 28.26
CA ASP A 702 -4.98 -0.04 28.51
C ASP A 702 -6.16 0.40 27.61
N PHE A 703 -7.28 -0.31 27.73
CA PHE A 703 -8.49 0.08 26.98
C PHE A 703 -9.05 1.41 27.45
N THR A 704 -8.93 1.73 28.73
CA THR A 704 -9.44 2.98 29.32
C THR A 704 -8.83 4.23 28.69
N MET A 705 -7.56 4.16 28.29
CA MET A 705 -6.84 5.26 27.64
C MET A 705 -6.71 5.03 26.13
N GLY A 706 -6.04 3.97 25.73
CA GLY A 706 -5.76 3.69 24.32
C GLY A 706 -7.01 3.27 23.56
N GLY A 707 -7.83 2.40 24.12
CA GLY A 707 -9.08 2.00 23.50
C GLY A 707 -10.06 3.16 23.36
N GLU A 708 -10.22 3.98 24.41
CA GLU A 708 -11.05 5.19 24.37
C GLU A 708 -10.67 6.12 23.22
N ARG A 709 -9.36 6.45 23.10
CA ARG A 709 -8.85 7.32 22.02
C ARG A 709 -9.00 6.69 20.65
N PHE A 710 -8.81 5.38 20.58
CA PHE A 710 -8.99 4.64 19.33
C PHE A 710 -10.41 4.80 18.80
N PHE A 711 -11.43 4.59 19.65
CA PHE A 711 -12.81 4.76 19.25
C PHE A 711 -13.21 6.23 19.06
N ASN A 712 -12.98 7.08 20.04
CA ASN A 712 -13.48 8.46 20.02
C ASN A 712 -12.70 9.40 19.08
N ILE A 713 -11.45 9.09 18.75
CA ILE A 713 -10.64 9.92 17.85
C ILE A 713 -10.39 9.21 16.52
N LYS A 714 -9.70 8.04 16.55
CA LYS A 714 -9.29 7.37 15.31
C LYS A 714 -10.45 6.83 14.50
N CYS A 715 -11.42 6.16 15.14
CA CYS A 715 -12.62 5.65 14.45
C CYS A 715 -13.49 6.77 13.89
N ARG A 716 -13.62 7.91 14.60
CA ARG A 716 -14.32 9.09 14.07
C ARG A 716 -13.61 9.67 12.83
N ALA A 717 -12.28 9.77 12.86
CA ALA A 717 -11.48 10.31 11.74
C ALA A 717 -11.50 9.39 10.51
N SER A 718 -11.52 8.07 10.72
CA SER A 718 -11.42 7.06 9.66
C SER A 718 -12.77 6.58 9.14
N GLY A 719 -13.83 6.64 9.95
CA GLY A 719 -15.11 5.96 9.69
C GLY A 719 -15.04 4.43 9.90
N LEU A 720 -13.90 3.88 10.34
CA LEU A 720 -13.70 2.46 10.58
C LEU A 720 -14.09 2.12 12.03
N LYS A 721 -14.58 0.89 12.24
CA LYS A 721 -14.96 0.39 13.56
C LYS A 721 -14.43 -1.03 13.74
N PRO A 722 -13.77 -1.35 14.88
CA PRO A 722 -13.31 -2.71 15.15
C PRO A 722 -14.49 -3.69 15.25
N ASN A 723 -14.34 -4.86 14.63
CA ASN A 723 -15.30 -5.96 14.75
C ASN A 723 -15.16 -6.68 16.10
N VAL A 724 -13.93 -6.75 16.63
CA VAL A 724 -13.61 -7.43 17.89
C VAL A 724 -12.61 -6.59 18.67
N VAL A 725 -12.74 -6.57 19.98
CA VAL A 725 -11.72 -6.07 20.91
C VAL A 725 -11.09 -7.25 21.63
N VAL A 726 -9.75 -7.37 21.55
CA VAL A 726 -8.96 -8.31 22.33
C VAL A 726 -8.38 -7.58 23.53
N LEU A 727 -8.71 -8.00 24.75
CA LEU A 727 -8.16 -7.46 25.99
C LEU A 727 -7.08 -8.39 26.52
N VAL A 728 -5.85 -7.91 26.54
CA VAL A 728 -4.70 -8.63 27.10
C VAL A 728 -4.71 -8.50 28.62
N ALA A 729 -4.65 -9.62 29.30
CA ALA A 729 -4.52 -9.72 30.75
C ALA A 729 -3.37 -10.68 31.11
N THR A 730 -2.70 -10.45 32.25
CA THR A 730 -1.68 -11.34 32.80
C THR A 730 -1.97 -11.59 34.27
N SER A 731 -1.62 -12.78 34.76
CA SER A 731 -1.72 -13.11 36.19
C SER A 731 -0.98 -12.09 37.06
N ARG A 732 0.21 -11.65 36.60
CA ARG A 732 1.05 -10.66 37.30
C ARG A 732 0.36 -9.30 37.44
N ALA A 733 -0.25 -8.81 36.35
CA ALA A 733 -1.00 -7.55 36.40
C ALA A 733 -2.20 -7.64 37.33
N LEU A 734 -2.94 -8.75 37.28
CA LEU A 734 -4.08 -8.97 38.14
C LEU A 734 -3.66 -9.09 39.61
N LYS A 735 -2.57 -9.81 39.94
CA LYS A 735 -2.01 -9.86 41.30
C LYS A 735 -1.64 -8.46 41.82
N LEU A 736 -1.01 -7.60 41.00
CA LEU A 736 -0.71 -6.22 41.37
C LEU A 736 -2.00 -5.44 41.70
N HIS A 737 -3.01 -5.52 40.82
CA HIS A 737 -4.29 -4.85 41.01
C HIS A 737 -5.11 -5.48 42.15
N GLY A 738 -4.82 -6.72 42.54
CA GLY A 738 -5.39 -7.41 43.69
C GLY A 738 -4.75 -7.03 45.03
N GLY A 739 -3.66 -6.25 45.01
CA GLY A 739 -2.97 -5.79 46.23
C GLY A 739 -1.62 -6.43 46.49
N ALA A 740 -1.00 -7.08 45.51
CA ALA A 740 0.38 -7.54 45.61
C ALA A 740 1.36 -6.33 45.73
N PRO A 741 2.57 -6.50 46.32
CA PRO A 741 3.55 -5.43 46.44
C PRO A 741 3.91 -4.81 45.07
N ASP A 742 4.23 -3.50 45.06
CA ASP A 742 4.71 -2.80 43.86
C ASP A 742 6.01 -3.43 43.34
N VAL A 743 6.13 -3.49 42.00
CA VAL A 743 7.28 -4.05 41.33
C VAL A 743 7.94 -3.00 40.41
N LYS A 744 9.25 -3.16 40.20
CA LYS A 744 10.04 -2.32 39.29
C LYS A 744 10.78 -3.20 38.29
N PRO A 745 10.98 -2.74 37.06
CA PRO A 745 11.80 -3.45 36.08
C PRO A 745 13.21 -3.73 36.64
N GLY A 746 13.75 -4.93 36.34
CA GLY A 746 15.10 -5.34 36.78
C GLY A 746 15.21 -5.80 38.24
N GLN A 747 14.12 -5.80 39.01
CA GLN A 747 14.10 -6.35 40.37
C GLN A 747 13.55 -7.80 40.37
N THR A 748 14.07 -8.61 41.31
CA THR A 748 13.52 -9.95 41.59
C THR A 748 12.06 -9.82 41.99
N LEU A 749 11.19 -10.61 41.35
CA LEU A 749 9.77 -10.60 41.66
C LEU A 749 9.52 -11.13 43.09
N PRO A 750 8.70 -10.45 43.90
CA PRO A 750 8.21 -10.96 45.15
C PRO A 750 7.47 -12.32 44.99
N GLU A 751 7.49 -13.15 46.02
CA GLU A 751 6.84 -14.47 46.02
C GLU A 751 5.34 -14.41 45.65
N ALA A 752 4.66 -13.32 45.99
CA ALA A 752 3.24 -13.10 45.63
C ALA A 752 3.00 -13.21 44.12
N TYR A 753 4.01 -12.96 43.30
CA TYR A 753 3.90 -13.04 41.83
C TYR A 753 4.30 -14.39 41.26
N THR A 754 5.16 -15.16 41.95
CA THR A 754 5.74 -16.43 41.47
C THR A 754 5.07 -17.64 42.07
N GLN A 755 4.36 -17.50 43.18
CA GLN A 755 3.58 -18.58 43.82
C GLN A 755 2.08 -18.40 43.46
N GLU A 756 1.35 -19.52 43.51
CA GLU A 756 -0.10 -19.53 43.32
C GLU A 756 -0.80 -18.63 44.35
N ASN A 757 -1.65 -17.75 43.88
CA ASN A 757 -2.48 -16.89 44.70
C ASN A 757 -3.80 -16.52 43.99
N VAL A 758 -4.71 -17.46 43.97
CA VAL A 758 -6.03 -17.32 43.30
C VAL A 758 -6.84 -16.16 43.87
N GLU A 759 -6.71 -15.89 45.19
CA GLU A 759 -7.45 -14.82 45.86
C GLU A 759 -6.97 -13.41 45.39
N LEU A 760 -5.67 -13.22 45.28
CA LEU A 760 -5.11 -11.98 44.68
C LEU A 760 -5.56 -11.79 43.22
N VAL A 761 -5.54 -12.86 42.44
CA VAL A 761 -6.00 -12.86 41.04
C VAL A 761 -7.48 -12.47 40.97
N ARG A 762 -8.38 -13.09 41.77
CA ARG A 762 -9.81 -12.77 41.78
C ARG A 762 -10.07 -11.31 42.17
N ARG A 763 -9.39 -10.81 43.20
CA ARG A 763 -9.50 -9.39 43.59
C ARG A 763 -9.05 -8.46 42.47
N GLY A 764 -7.98 -8.79 41.77
CA GLY A 764 -7.48 -8.03 40.64
C GLY A 764 -8.39 -8.07 39.41
N CYS A 765 -9.17 -9.14 39.24
CA CYS A 765 -10.16 -9.26 38.16
C CYS A 765 -11.23 -8.17 38.19
N ALA A 766 -11.38 -7.42 39.27
CA ALA A 766 -12.19 -6.21 39.27
C ALA A 766 -11.72 -5.19 38.20
N ASN A 767 -10.40 -5.01 38.02
CA ASN A 767 -9.84 -4.16 36.96
C ASN A 767 -10.17 -4.72 35.56
N LEU A 768 -9.98 -6.03 35.36
CA LEU A 768 -10.34 -6.70 34.10
C LEU A 768 -11.83 -6.50 33.78
N ALA A 769 -12.72 -6.71 34.78
CA ALA A 769 -14.16 -6.52 34.60
C ALA A 769 -14.53 -5.08 34.18
N LYS A 770 -13.85 -4.08 34.77
CA LYS A 770 -14.05 -2.67 34.39
C LYS A 770 -13.59 -2.43 32.94
N GLN A 771 -12.45 -2.98 32.51
CA GLN A 771 -11.95 -2.85 31.14
C GLN A 771 -12.88 -3.55 30.13
N ILE A 772 -13.43 -4.72 30.47
CA ILE A 772 -14.43 -5.43 29.65
C ILE A 772 -15.70 -4.55 29.50
N ALA A 773 -16.22 -4.01 30.61
CA ALA A 773 -17.38 -3.13 30.59
C ALA A 773 -17.15 -1.89 29.72
N ASN A 774 -15.97 -1.27 29.83
CA ASN A 774 -15.57 -0.14 29.02
C ASN A 774 -15.54 -0.49 27.51
N ALA A 775 -14.96 -1.64 27.14
CA ALA A 775 -14.90 -2.08 25.75
C ALA A 775 -16.30 -2.37 25.19
N LYS A 776 -17.16 -3.01 25.97
CA LYS A 776 -18.56 -3.32 25.60
C LYS A 776 -19.42 -2.06 25.39
N SER A 777 -19.11 -0.95 26.08
CA SER A 777 -19.87 0.30 25.89
C SER A 777 -19.80 0.84 24.45
N TYR A 778 -18.76 0.49 23.70
CA TYR A 778 -18.62 0.80 22.28
C TYR A 778 -19.34 -0.19 21.35
N GLY A 779 -19.94 -1.26 21.90
CA GLY A 779 -20.76 -2.22 21.15
C GLY A 779 -20.00 -3.34 20.46
N ALA A 780 -18.69 -3.47 20.66
CA ALA A 780 -17.89 -4.55 20.11
C ALA A 780 -17.84 -5.78 21.03
N PRO A 781 -17.86 -7.02 20.50
CA PRO A 781 -17.58 -8.23 21.27
C PRO A 781 -16.16 -8.20 21.82
N VAL A 782 -15.96 -8.75 23.02
CA VAL A 782 -14.71 -8.71 23.75
C VAL A 782 -14.18 -10.12 23.96
N VAL A 783 -12.95 -10.39 23.51
CA VAL A 783 -12.20 -11.61 23.77
C VAL A 783 -11.05 -11.27 24.71
N VAL A 784 -10.88 -12.01 25.79
CA VAL A 784 -9.77 -11.82 26.73
C VAL A 784 -8.65 -12.78 26.36
N ALA A 785 -7.46 -12.22 26.04
CA ALA A 785 -6.23 -12.99 25.85
C ALA A 785 -5.47 -13.04 27.19
N ILE A 786 -5.30 -14.22 27.75
CA ILE A 786 -4.56 -14.43 28.98
C ILE A 786 -3.14 -14.84 28.60
N ASN A 787 -2.20 -13.88 28.62
CA ASN A 787 -0.81 -14.17 28.33
C ASN A 787 -0.19 -14.95 29.48
N GLN A 788 0.25 -16.17 29.18
CA GLN A 788 0.76 -17.11 30.16
C GLN A 788 2.26 -16.91 30.45
N PHE A 789 2.61 -17.01 31.71
CA PHE A 789 3.99 -17.18 32.18
C PHE A 789 4.21 -18.59 32.70
N VAL A 790 5.44 -19.04 32.72
CA VAL A 790 5.81 -20.38 33.21
C VAL A 790 5.38 -20.62 34.69
N THR A 791 5.23 -19.54 35.45
CA THR A 791 4.82 -19.57 36.85
C THR A 791 3.31 -19.58 37.08
N ASP A 792 2.50 -19.43 36.02
CA ASP A 792 1.03 -19.35 36.13
C ASP A 792 0.46 -20.77 36.37
N THR A 793 -0.46 -20.90 37.31
CA THR A 793 -1.10 -22.16 37.61
C THR A 793 -2.44 -22.31 36.91
N ALA A 794 -2.89 -23.55 36.71
CA ALA A 794 -4.17 -23.83 36.09
C ALA A 794 -5.35 -23.20 36.89
N ALA A 795 -5.23 -23.17 38.24
CA ALA A 795 -6.24 -22.59 39.11
C ALA A 795 -6.36 -21.06 38.92
N GLU A 796 -5.23 -20.35 38.76
CA GLU A 796 -5.21 -18.93 38.50
C GLU A 796 -5.81 -18.60 37.12
N ILE A 797 -5.41 -19.36 36.08
CA ILE A 797 -5.96 -19.21 34.72
C ILE A 797 -7.48 -19.44 34.72
N ALA A 798 -7.95 -20.51 35.36
CA ALA A 798 -9.38 -20.81 35.47
C ALA A 798 -10.16 -19.69 36.19
N ALA A 799 -9.59 -19.10 37.24
CA ALA A 799 -10.18 -17.97 37.93
C ALA A 799 -10.30 -16.72 37.03
N ILE A 800 -9.29 -16.44 36.19
CA ILE A 800 -9.34 -15.34 35.25
C ILE A 800 -10.43 -15.58 34.19
N GLN A 801 -10.49 -16.80 33.65
CA GLN A 801 -11.51 -17.18 32.66
C GLN A 801 -12.95 -17.01 33.22
N GLU A 802 -13.20 -17.54 34.43
CA GLU A 802 -14.48 -17.45 35.12
C GLU A 802 -14.91 -15.99 35.31
N GLU A 803 -14.04 -15.14 35.87
CA GLU A 803 -14.34 -13.74 36.14
C GLU A 803 -14.50 -12.91 34.84
N ALA A 804 -13.73 -13.21 33.79
CA ALA A 804 -13.87 -12.57 32.49
C ALA A 804 -15.24 -12.88 31.84
N ILE A 805 -15.66 -14.13 31.83
CA ILE A 805 -16.98 -14.53 31.29
C ILE A 805 -18.09 -13.94 32.12
N LYS A 806 -17.99 -13.94 33.44
CA LYS A 806 -18.94 -13.29 34.34
C LYS A 806 -19.08 -11.78 34.11
N ALA A 807 -17.98 -11.10 33.78
CA ALA A 807 -17.94 -9.70 33.35
C ALA A 807 -18.55 -9.46 31.94
N GLY A 808 -18.84 -10.51 31.21
CA GLY A 808 -19.49 -10.49 29.90
C GLY A 808 -18.54 -10.47 28.71
N ALA A 809 -17.34 -10.98 28.86
CA ALA A 809 -16.48 -11.30 27.72
C ALA A 809 -17.10 -12.43 26.88
N THR A 810 -16.92 -12.36 25.57
CA THR A 810 -17.37 -13.39 24.63
C THR A 810 -16.57 -14.69 24.80
N ALA A 811 -15.27 -14.56 25.08
CA ALA A 811 -14.37 -15.66 25.39
C ALA A 811 -13.20 -15.15 26.25
N ALA A 812 -12.55 -16.07 26.97
CA ALA A 812 -11.32 -15.84 27.71
C ALA A 812 -10.37 -17.01 27.47
N VAL A 813 -9.26 -16.78 26.79
CA VAL A 813 -8.41 -17.83 26.23
C VAL A 813 -6.95 -17.64 26.70
N PRO A 814 -6.33 -18.65 27.29
CA PRO A 814 -4.90 -18.64 27.58
C PRO A 814 -4.11 -18.67 26.27
N SER A 815 -2.97 -17.96 26.25
CA SER A 815 -2.13 -17.88 25.06
C SER A 815 -0.65 -17.89 25.43
N ASN A 816 0.13 -18.77 24.79
CA ASN A 816 1.57 -18.95 25.00
C ASN A 816 2.38 -18.62 23.75
N HIS A 817 1.95 -17.59 23.01
CA HIS A 817 2.57 -17.17 21.76
C HIS A 817 4.01 -16.66 21.92
N TRP A 818 4.39 -16.17 23.10
CA TRP A 818 5.76 -15.76 23.36
C TRP A 818 6.75 -16.93 23.19
N ALA A 819 6.40 -18.11 23.70
CA ALA A 819 7.24 -19.29 23.63
C ALA A 819 6.99 -20.18 22.40
N GLN A 820 5.83 -20.10 21.79
CA GLN A 820 5.38 -21.03 20.74
C GLN A 820 4.95 -20.36 19.42
N GLY A 821 5.16 -19.04 19.29
CA GLY A 821 4.72 -18.31 18.09
C GLY A 821 3.22 -18.40 17.85
N GLY A 822 2.82 -18.45 16.61
CA GLY A 822 1.41 -18.57 16.21
C GLY A 822 0.71 -19.81 16.74
N ALA A 823 1.43 -20.93 16.88
CA ALA A 823 0.88 -22.16 17.44
C ALA A 823 0.31 -21.95 18.86
N GLY A 824 0.99 -21.12 19.68
CA GLY A 824 0.55 -20.79 21.04
C GLY A 824 -0.64 -19.84 21.11
N ALA A 825 -1.14 -19.33 19.98
CA ALA A 825 -2.29 -18.42 19.90
C ALA A 825 -3.45 -18.96 19.04
N VAL A 826 -3.44 -20.22 18.62
CA VAL A 826 -4.47 -20.79 17.73
C VAL A 826 -5.87 -20.72 18.37
N GLU A 827 -6.00 -21.08 19.64
CA GLU A 827 -7.30 -21.02 20.34
C GLU A 827 -7.79 -19.58 20.46
N LEU A 828 -6.89 -18.62 20.71
CA LEU A 828 -7.21 -17.20 20.73
C LEU A 828 -7.69 -16.74 19.34
N ALA A 829 -7.02 -17.14 18.29
CA ALA A 829 -7.40 -16.83 16.92
C ALA A 829 -8.79 -17.38 16.56
N GLN A 830 -9.09 -18.62 16.93
CA GLN A 830 -10.41 -19.24 16.75
C GLN A 830 -11.50 -18.46 17.50
N ALA A 831 -11.25 -18.07 18.75
CA ALA A 831 -12.18 -17.27 19.54
C ALA A 831 -12.45 -15.88 18.90
N VAL A 832 -11.40 -15.24 18.33
CA VAL A 832 -11.53 -13.97 17.60
C VAL A 832 -12.33 -14.15 16.31
N VAL A 833 -12.13 -15.23 15.58
CA VAL A 833 -12.88 -15.55 14.34
C VAL A 833 -14.37 -15.73 14.67
N GLU A 834 -14.69 -16.44 15.74
CA GLU A 834 -16.10 -16.61 16.17
C GLU A 834 -16.71 -15.31 16.68
N ALA A 835 -15.96 -14.52 17.46
CA ALA A 835 -16.43 -13.21 17.95
C ALA A 835 -16.72 -12.23 16.81
N ALA A 836 -15.94 -12.26 15.73
CA ALA A 836 -16.10 -11.39 14.57
C ALA A 836 -17.42 -11.62 13.79
N LYS A 837 -18.09 -12.75 14.00
CA LYS A 837 -19.40 -13.05 13.41
C LYS A 837 -20.55 -12.35 14.14
N GLN A 838 -20.31 -11.83 15.36
CA GLN A 838 -21.32 -11.15 16.15
C GLN A 838 -21.55 -9.72 15.64
N PRO A 839 -22.77 -9.19 15.78
CA PRO A 839 -23.05 -7.81 15.39
C PRO A 839 -22.30 -6.82 16.29
N ASN A 840 -21.83 -5.72 15.68
CA ASN A 840 -21.19 -4.61 16.38
C ASN A 840 -22.04 -3.34 16.21
N ALA A 841 -22.51 -2.76 17.30
CA ALA A 841 -23.29 -1.52 17.27
C ALA A 841 -22.42 -0.30 16.92
N GLY A 842 -21.14 -0.32 17.26
CA GLY A 842 -20.18 0.73 16.95
C GLY A 842 -20.53 2.10 17.52
N ASN A 843 -20.86 2.15 18.81
CA ASN A 843 -21.21 3.38 19.52
C ASN A 843 -20.01 4.29 19.75
N PHE A 844 -20.28 5.57 20.00
CA PHE A 844 -19.32 6.51 20.57
C PHE A 844 -19.71 6.89 22.00
N LEU A 845 -18.73 7.29 22.78
CA LEU A 845 -18.94 7.58 24.20
C LEU A 845 -19.75 8.87 24.43
N TYR A 846 -19.58 9.85 23.54
CA TYR A 846 -20.24 11.16 23.62
C TYR A 846 -20.47 11.73 22.21
N GLU A 847 -21.44 12.66 22.10
CA GLU A 847 -21.66 13.43 20.87
C GLU A 847 -20.73 14.65 20.82
N LEU A 848 -20.35 15.07 19.61
CA LEU A 848 -19.35 16.13 19.42
C LEU A 848 -19.90 17.55 19.74
N ASP A 849 -21.19 17.74 19.70
CA ASP A 849 -21.89 19.01 20.02
C ASP A 849 -21.96 19.35 21.51
N LYS A 850 -21.60 18.41 22.38
CA LYS A 850 -21.49 18.68 23.83
C LYS A 850 -20.33 19.63 24.12
N SER A 851 -20.42 20.37 25.24
CA SER A 851 -19.33 21.20 25.72
C SER A 851 -18.06 20.37 25.99
N VAL A 852 -16.90 21.01 25.95
CA VAL A 852 -15.63 20.34 26.24
C VAL A 852 -15.63 19.77 27.66
N GLU A 853 -16.19 20.48 28.63
CA GLU A 853 -16.30 20.03 30.03
C GLU A 853 -17.19 18.80 30.16
N ASP A 854 -18.34 18.76 29.43
CA ASP A 854 -19.24 17.58 29.42
C ASP A 854 -18.56 16.34 28.83
N LYS A 855 -17.78 16.50 27.74
CA LYS A 855 -17.01 15.42 27.14
C LYS A 855 -15.99 14.86 28.13
N LEU A 856 -15.24 15.74 28.81
CA LEU A 856 -14.27 15.36 29.83
C LEU A 856 -14.94 14.63 31.00
N SER A 857 -16.05 15.16 31.49
CA SER A 857 -16.83 14.55 32.58
C SER A 857 -17.40 13.18 32.18
N THR A 858 -17.81 13.02 30.93
CA THR A 858 -18.28 11.74 30.39
C THR A 858 -17.16 10.69 30.38
N ILE A 859 -15.97 11.06 29.89
CA ILE A 859 -14.80 10.17 29.90
C ILE A 859 -14.44 9.79 31.35
N ALA A 860 -14.32 10.78 32.24
CA ALA A 860 -13.93 10.54 33.62
C ALA A 860 -14.88 9.60 34.34
N ARG A 861 -16.20 9.82 34.23
CA ARG A 861 -17.21 8.98 34.87
C ARG A 861 -17.32 7.59 34.27
N GLN A 862 -17.46 7.50 32.95
CA GLN A 862 -17.71 6.22 32.29
C GLN A 862 -16.48 5.35 32.18
N MET A 863 -15.34 5.92 31.73
CA MET A 863 -14.13 5.12 31.52
C MET A 863 -13.37 4.90 32.83
N TYR A 864 -13.20 5.93 33.65
CA TYR A 864 -12.34 5.85 34.83
C TYR A 864 -13.09 5.48 36.13
N GLY A 865 -14.40 5.70 36.18
CA GLY A 865 -15.20 5.51 37.39
C GLY A 865 -15.04 6.66 38.39
N ALA A 866 -14.64 7.84 37.92
CA ALA A 866 -14.52 9.06 38.71
C ALA A 866 -15.89 9.71 38.98
N ASP A 867 -15.94 10.58 39.96
CA ASP A 867 -17.17 11.38 40.23
C ASP A 867 -17.33 12.54 39.21
N GLY A 868 -16.23 12.96 38.58
CA GLY A 868 -16.21 14.01 37.55
C GLY A 868 -14.79 14.53 37.31
N VAL A 869 -14.73 15.76 36.79
CA VAL A 869 -13.47 16.47 36.54
C VAL A 869 -13.45 17.77 37.37
N GLU A 870 -12.24 18.19 37.76
CA GLU A 870 -12.01 19.50 38.38
C GLU A 870 -11.08 20.30 37.47
N LEU A 871 -11.60 21.40 36.91
CA LEU A 871 -10.86 22.25 36.00
C LEU A 871 -10.07 23.33 36.75
N SER A 872 -8.76 23.49 36.48
CA SER A 872 -7.98 24.63 36.93
C SER A 872 -8.47 25.94 36.28
N ALA A 873 -8.08 27.09 36.80
CA ALA A 873 -8.35 28.39 36.17
C ALA A 873 -7.83 28.44 34.72
N LEU A 874 -6.61 27.97 34.50
CA LEU A 874 -5.98 27.91 33.17
C LEU A 874 -6.76 27.01 32.21
N ALA A 875 -7.21 25.82 32.67
CA ALA A 875 -7.99 24.91 31.84
C ALA A 875 -9.33 25.53 31.41
N ARG A 876 -10.02 26.26 32.31
CA ARG A 876 -11.29 26.98 31.97
C ARG A 876 -11.04 28.07 30.93
N GLU A 877 -10.00 28.88 31.10
CA GLU A 877 -9.62 29.91 30.15
C GLU A 877 -9.31 29.32 28.75
N GLN A 878 -8.51 28.23 28.68
CA GLN A 878 -8.17 27.57 27.45
C GLN A 878 -9.40 26.94 26.76
N ILE A 879 -10.29 26.29 27.50
CA ILE A 879 -11.54 25.74 26.96
C ILE A 879 -12.38 26.85 26.36
N ALA A 880 -12.61 27.95 27.11
CA ALA A 880 -13.38 29.09 26.61
C ALA A 880 -12.78 29.67 25.32
N ALA A 881 -11.45 29.83 25.27
CA ALA A 881 -10.75 30.32 24.08
C ALA A 881 -10.94 29.38 22.88
N TYR A 882 -10.78 28.05 23.07
CA TYR A 882 -10.95 27.07 21.97
C TYR A 882 -12.40 26.96 21.51
N GLU A 883 -13.38 27.04 22.40
CA GLU A 883 -14.80 27.05 22.04
C GLU A 883 -15.16 28.32 21.26
N ALA A 884 -14.65 29.49 21.67
CA ALA A 884 -14.81 30.75 20.94
C ALA A 884 -14.16 30.73 19.54
N GLN A 885 -13.02 30.04 19.40
CA GLN A 885 -12.32 29.85 18.12
C GLN A 885 -12.98 28.75 17.24
N GLY A 886 -14.06 28.11 17.67
CA GLY A 886 -14.80 27.08 16.90
C GLY A 886 -14.26 25.65 17.05
N PHE A 887 -13.35 25.39 17.98
CA PHE A 887 -12.78 24.04 18.21
C PHE A 887 -13.55 23.21 19.25
N GLY A 888 -14.63 23.74 19.84
CA GLY A 888 -15.44 23.05 20.85
C GLY A 888 -16.06 21.72 20.36
N GLN A 889 -16.26 21.55 19.05
CA GLN A 889 -16.80 20.29 18.48
C GLN A 889 -15.75 19.21 18.23
N LEU A 890 -14.49 19.44 18.52
CA LEU A 890 -13.46 18.41 18.39
C LEU A 890 -13.63 17.33 19.48
N PRO A 891 -13.27 16.06 19.17
CA PRO A 891 -13.14 15.04 20.21
C PRO A 891 -12.00 15.40 21.17
N ILE A 892 -12.03 14.86 22.36
CA ILE A 892 -11.04 15.13 23.41
C ILE A 892 -10.60 13.82 24.07
N CYS A 893 -9.35 13.78 24.53
CA CYS A 893 -8.86 12.72 25.40
C CYS A 893 -8.18 13.30 26.65
N ILE A 894 -8.00 12.46 27.69
CA ILE A 894 -7.36 12.84 28.93
C ILE A 894 -6.00 12.15 29.07
N ALA A 895 -4.95 12.93 29.20
CA ALA A 895 -3.60 12.46 29.48
C ALA A 895 -3.38 12.39 31.00
N LYS A 896 -3.27 11.17 31.51
CA LYS A 896 -3.04 10.86 32.93
C LYS A 896 -2.01 9.75 33.09
N THR A 897 -1.74 9.29 34.30
CA THR A 897 -0.94 8.09 34.53
C THR A 897 -1.60 6.85 33.92
N GLN A 898 -0.79 5.98 33.31
CA GLN A 898 -1.27 4.70 32.77
C GLN A 898 -1.37 3.59 33.85
N TYR A 899 -0.84 3.80 35.05
CA TYR A 899 -0.74 2.76 36.09
C TYR A 899 -1.94 2.69 37.04
N SER A 900 -2.96 3.48 36.80
CA SER A 900 -4.22 3.50 37.57
C SER A 900 -5.38 3.93 36.69
N LEU A 901 -6.58 3.51 37.01
CA LEU A 901 -7.81 4.11 36.46
C LEU A 901 -7.98 5.57 36.92
N SER A 902 -7.46 5.94 38.08
CA SER A 902 -7.44 7.33 38.58
C SER A 902 -6.26 8.13 38.01
N HIS A 903 -6.13 9.36 38.46
CA HIS A 903 -4.96 10.23 38.22
C HIS A 903 -3.76 9.92 39.15
N ASP A 904 -3.96 9.15 40.22
CA ASP A 904 -2.91 8.77 41.17
C ASP A 904 -2.42 7.35 40.88
N PRO A 905 -1.13 7.14 40.51
CA PRO A 905 -0.58 5.83 40.19
C PRO A 905 -0.54 4.86 41.38
N LYS A 906 -0.73 5.33 42.61
CA LYS A 906 -0.76 4.51 43.84
C LYS A 906 -2.08 3.80 44.02
N LEU A 907 -3.18 4.32 43.46
CA LEU A 907 -4.51 3.73 43.56
C LEU A 907 -4.66 2.61 42.54
N LYS A 908 -4.51 1.35 42.98
CA LYS A 908 -4.61 0.15 42.15
C LYS A 908 -6.05 -0.38 42.08
N GLY A 909 -6.27 -1.41 41.25
CA GLY A 909 -7.58 -2.03 41.09
C GLY A 909 -8.61 -1.12 40.43
N VAL A 910 -9.75 -0.91 41.07
CA VAL A 910 -10.82 0.00 40.63
C VAL A 910 -11.08 1.01 41.74
N PRO A 911 -10.39 2.16 41.74
CA PRO A 911 -10.61 3.22 42.73
C PRO A 911 -11.97 3.88 42.51
N HIS A 912 -12.55 4.36 43.63
CA HIS A 912 -13.85 5.07 43.71
C HIS A 912 -13.72 6.34 44.52
N GLY A 913 -14.68 7.27 44.41
CA GLY A 913 -14.75 8.49 45.20
C GLY A 913 -13.60 9.47 44.90
N PHE A 914 -13.23 9.61 43.62
CA PHE A 914 -12.19 10.55 43.21
C PHE A 914 -12.63 11.43 42.04
N THR A 915 -12.09 12.61 41.98
CA THR A 915 -12.26 13.56 40.87
C THR A 915 -10.96 13.66 40.08
N VAL A 916 -11.04 13.77 38.73
CA VAL A 916 -9.87 13.92 37.89
C VAL A 916 -9.50 15.39 37.76
N PRO A 917 -8.35 15.85 38.30
CA PRO A 917 -7.91 17.24 38.16
C PRO A 917 -7.41 17.48 36.72
N ILE A 918 -7.94 18.49 36.05
CA ILE A 918 -7.51 18.93 34.73
C ILE A 918 -6.73 20.24 34.89
N ARG A 919 -5.41 20.15 34.68
CA ARG A 919 -4.50 21.28 34.83
C ARG A 919 -4.55 22.25 33.66
N GLU A 920 -4.57 21.71 32.43
CA GLU A 920 -4.59 22.46 31.20
C GLU A 920 -5.22 21.63 30.06
N VAL A 921 -5.74 22.30 29.04
CA VAL A 921 -6.23 21.70 27.81
C VAL A 921 -5.44 22.24 26.64
N ARG A 922 -5.02 21.36 25.72
CA ARG A 922 -4.25 21.74 24.53
C ARG A 922 -4.99 21.35 23.27
N LEU A 923 -4.68 22.08 22.19
CA LEU A 923 -5.28 21.92 20.88
C LEU A 923 -4.30 21.24 19.92
N SER A 924 -4.76 20.19 19.24
CA SER A 924 -4.14 19.59 18.06
C SER A 924 -5.09 19.78 16.88
N ALA A 925 -5.18 21.01 16.36
CA ALA A 925 -6.18 21.40 15.36
C ALA A 925 -6.00 20.70 14.02
N GLY A 926 -4.77 20.49 13.58
CA GLY A 926 -4.45 19.75 12.36
C GLY A 926 -4.79 18.28 12.49
N ALA A 927 -4.45 17.66 13.62
CA ALA A 927 -4.83 16.28 13.92
C ALA A 927 -6.34 16.14 14.18
N GLY A 928 -7.01 17.21 14.63
CA GLY A 928 -8.45 17.28 14.79
C GLY A 928 -8.94 16.72 16.13
N TYR A 929 -8.23 17.00 17.22
CA TYR A 929 -8.68 16.68 18.59
C TYR A 929 -8.08 17.64 19.64
N LEU A 930 -8.68 17.62 20.82
CA LEU A 930 -8.19 18.26 22.03
C LEU A 930 -7.58 17.20 22.97
N TYR A 931 -6.65 17.61 23.83
CA TYR A 931 -6.20 16.74 24.92
C TYR A 931 -6.03 17.52 26.23
N ALA A 932 -6.60 16.95 27.29
CA ALA A 932 -6.57 17.50 28.64
C ALA A 932 -5.47 16.84 29.46
N LEU A 933 -4.68 17.61 30.20
CA LEU A 933 -3.59 17.11 31.03
C LEU A 933 -4.06 17.04 32.50
N ALA A 934 -4.17 15.83 33.02
CA ALA A 934 -4.52 15.57 34.42
C ALA A 934 -3.29 15.53 35.37
N ALA A 935 -2.07 15.48 34.79
CA ALA A 935 -0.81 15.44 35.50
C ALA A 935 0.31 16.11 34.67
N GLU A 936 1.52 16.22 35.24
CA GLU A 936 2.69 16.56 34.43
C GLU A 936 3.02 15.40 33.51
N ILE A 937 2.71 15.56 32.25
CA ILE A 937 3.05 14.60 31.21
C ILE A 937 4.39 15.03 30.56
N MET A 938 5.38 14.19 30.71
CA MET A 938 6.68 14.40 30.06
C MET A 938 6.59 14.05 28.58
N THR A 939 6.74 15.06 27.73
CA THR A 939 6.74 14.91 26.27
C THR A 939 8.15 14.64 25.70
N ILE A 940 9.20 14.71 26.54
CA ILE A 940 10.54 14.22 26.27
C ILE A 940 11.04 13.46 27.50
N PRO A 941 11.16 12.13 27.43
CA PRO A 941 11.67 11.31 28.52
C PRO A 941 13.14 11.60 28.81
N GLY A 942 13.63 11.19 29.97
CA GLY A 942 15.05 11.19 30.31
C GLY A 942 15.65 9.79 30.23
N LEU A 943 16.96 9.71 30.09
CA LEU A 943 17.69 8.46 30.21
C LEU A 943 17.79 8.02 31.68
N ALA A 944 17.75 6.73 31.93
CA ALA A 944 17.98 6.12 33.23
C ALA A 944 19.49 6.07 33.54
N THR A 945 19.87 5.76 34.80
CA THR A 945 21.26 5.55 35.17
C THR A 945 21.88 4.38 34.39
N HIS A 946 21.15 3.29 34.23
CA HIS A 946 21.48 2.20 33.31
C HIS A 946 20.47 2.25 32.19
N ALA A 947 20.86 2.79 31.05
CA ALA A 947 20.00 2.95 29.88
C ALA A 947 20.28 1.83 28.84
N GLY A 948 19.29 1.53 27.99
CA GLY A 948 19.38 0.47 26.99
C GLY A 948 20.61 0.57 26.06
N TYR A 949 21.03 1.80 25.73
CA TYR A 949 22.23 2.01 24.89
C TYR A 949 23.52 1.40 25.44
N MET A 950 23.63 1.20 26.76
CA MET A 950 24.82 0.60 27.39
C MET A 950 25.00 -0.88 27.06
N ASN A 951 23.97 -1.53 26.63
CA ASN A 951 23.98 -2.96 26.28
C ASN A 951 24.23 -3.19 24.77
N VAL A 952 24.13 -2.13 23.94
CA VAL A 952 24.19 -2.26 22.49
C VAL A 952 25.63 -2.09 21.99
N GLU A 953 26.10 -3.03 21.19
CA GLU A 953 27.40 -3.01 20.53
C GLU A 953 27.27 -3.47 19.07
N VAL A 954 28.27 -3.19 18.26
CA VAL A 954 28.37 -3.71 16.89
C VAL A 954 29.56 -4.66 16.80
N VAL A 955 29.29 -5.93 16.69
CA VAL A 955 30.30 -7.01 16.61
C VAL A 955 30.20 -7.65 15.22
N ASP A 956 31.33 -7.69 14.51
CA ASP A 956 31.40 -8.24 13.14
C ASP A 956 30.32 -7.71 12.17
N GLY A 957 29.95 -6.42 12.34
CA GLY A 957 28.95 -5.75 11.53
C GLY A 957 27.49 -6.08 11.92
N GLN A 958 27.28 -6.80 13.01
CA GLN A 958 25.96 -7.13 13.57
C GLN A 958 25.71 -6.37 14.87
N ILE A 959 24.47 -5.93 15.09
CA ILE A 959 24.07 -5.24 16.31
C ILE A 959 23.78 -6.28 17.40
N GLU A 960 24.50 -6.24 18.49
CA GLU A 960 24.27 -7.08 19.67
C GLU A 960 23.64 -6.29 20.80
N GLY A 961 22.92 -6.97 21.71
CA GLY A 961 22.31 -6.39 22.90
C GLY A 961 21.16 -5.43 22.62
N LEU A 962 20.57 -5.49 21.44
CA LEU A 962 19.44 -4.62 21.10
C LEU A 962 18.12 -5.06 21.81
N PHE A 963 18.06 -6.22 22.44
CA PHE A 963 17.02 -6.78 23.37
C PHE A 963 17.11 -8.33 23.44
#